data_cc824a2633ff3fefb07dd0d173b01c62
#
_entry.id   cc824a2633ff3fefb07dd0d173b01c62
#
_cell.length_a   1.000
_cell.length_b   1.000
_cell.length_c   1.000
_cell.angle_alpha   90.00
_cell.angle_beta   90.00
_cell.angle_gamma   90.00
#
_symmetry.space_group_name_H-M   'P 1'
#
loop_
_entity.id
_entity.type
_entity.pdbx_description
1 polymer ?
#
loop_
_entity_poly.entity_id
_entity_poly.type
_entity_poly.pdbx_seq_one_letter_code
_entity_poly.pdbx_strand_id
1 'polypeptide(L)'
;MNFGNDIAAAVRTLPAKGRRNGLKVLTLGIGLAVGLVLTSKVCFEQTYDDFYDGAERIFYVSEAADMNGEYKVYTHTSGGIAPRMKEYFPQVEEATRFTWFEWNANLIMHGTKARIDAGYTGVTDSSFFHILDRKCLAGNITETLDVKGNAVVSFAVAKKIASTMQDEKVKAADRKAVAEKVIGERFSIAGWGNGYELTISGVFEDYPLNSSFRPQVFISLPSTGMFIYDGTDGVIGNDRYSTFLKLRKASDADGLNGNFSGFINTYLPVEQMKAAGFEQDYIIKPLTGLHNEDENQRNMTLLLAFVAFALLLTSVLNYLLIVLSTTVTRSREMALRKCLGSGRGEMFGMMFAEALVHTLLACGLAAILIFAFRGTVEEILGADISSLFSGRPLILAVAVVVVLILINTIMPAHFFNRIPVAAAFRNYSEGRRRWKLGLLAVEFAAVAFLAVVICVISLQYDKMTNADLGFNYRNVAMISLPEATHEQKNTLMAEVRALSDVDDAAFAYQNPFDGYSGNNISVPGEDRQLFNVRDAYYVDEHWLNVLGVEILEGRNFDETLAAGREILVDERFVEKMKNTAGWDEVLGRDVEITGHEDGLKRICGVFRPINQGSFSLEDSFYSTRPMAVFYCDPQQYTNFFKFIFVKYHKISPEALEHTQAVVNEILPGQASKIVPCGTAALENLSDTRNTRNAVLIGGIVSLIIALLGLVGYTIDEVRRRAKEIAVRRVNGAQFSQIREMFIKDVMWIAGPSVAVGCVFAGIVAARWEQQFSIQAGLPWWVFAVTFISVLGIVTVVSDVYVQIVANHNPAESIKTE
;
A
#
# COMPACT_ATOMS: atom_id res chain seq x y z
N MET A 1 -50.64 -10.70 0.56
CA MET A 1 -50.04 -10.71 1.92
C MET A 1 -49.23 -9.43 2.13
N ASN A 2 -49.26 -8.90 3.34
CA ASN A 2 -48.58 -7.64 3.64
C ASN A 2 -47.09 -7.93 3.91
N PHE A 3 -46.12 -7.32 3.19
CA PHE A 3 -44.68 -7.52 3.33
C PHE A 3 -44.20 -7.42 4.79
N GLY A 4 -44.85 -6.55 5.58
CA GLY A 4 -44.59 -6.43 7.01
C GLY A 4 -44.85 -7.73 7.79
N ASN A 5 -45.84 -8.53 7.35
CA ASN A 5 -46.11 -9.85 7.97
C ASN A 5 -45.02 -10.87 7.65
N ASP A 6 -44.41 -10.82 6.44
CA ASP A 6 -43.31 -11.69 6.07
C ASP A 6 -42.02 -11.37 6.87
N ILE A 7 -41.74 -10.09 7.09
CA ILE A 7 -40.64 -9.67 7.99
C ILE A 7 -40.90 -10.14 9.42
N ALA A 8 -42.09 -9.90 9.96
CA ALA A 8 -42.44 -10.34 11.31
C ALA A 8 -42.34 -11.86 11.45
N ALA A 9 -42.73 -12.64 10.43
CA ALA A 9 -42.56 -14.07 10.38
C ALA A 9 -41.09 -14.47 10.32
N ALA A 10 -40.26 -13.77 9.52
CA ALA A 10 -38.81 -14.01 9.46
C ALA A 10 -38.14 -13.80 10.83
N VAL A 11 -38.45 -12.72 11.52
CA VAL A 11 -37.92 -12.41 12.87
C VAL A 11 -38.37 -13.46 13.90
N ARG A 12 -39.67 -13.83 13.92
CA ARG A 12 -40.18 -14.84 14.83
C ARG A 12 -39.54 -16.23 14.64
N THR A 13 -39.06 -16.52 13.43
CA THR A 13 -38.46 -17.82 13.12
C THR A 13 -36.94 -17.84 13.37
N LEU A 14 -36.31 -16.73 13.79
CA LEU A 14 -34.89 -16.70 14.12
C LEU A 14 -34.46 -17.75 15.17
N PRO A 15 -35.17 -17.94 16.29
CA PRO A 15 -34.80 -18.94 17.29
C PRO A 15 -35.25 -20.36 16.94
N ALA A 16 -35.88 -20.58 15.79
CA ALA A 16 -36.43 -21.87 15.44
C ALA A 16 -35.34 -22.94 15.27
N LYS A 17 -35.47 -24.02 16.11
CA LYS A 17 -34.58 -25.17 16.03
C LYS A 17 -34.64 -25.83 14.64
N GLY A 18 -33.49 -26.14 14.05
CA GLY A 18 -33.39 -26.78 12.73
C GLY A 18 -33.22 -25.84 11.54
N ARG A 19 -33.49 -24.55 11.66
CA ARG A 19 -33.26 -23.52 10.60
C ARG A 19 -31.83 -23.04 10.52
N ARG A 20 -30.99 -23.26 11.54
CA ARG A 20 -29.58 -22.86 11.63
C ARG A 20 -29.34 -21.36 11.34
N ASN A 21 -30.28 -20.51 11.75
CA ASN A 21 -30.23 -19.08 11.42
C ASN A 21 -29.00 -18.41 12.04
N GLY A 22 -28.58 -18.79 13.24
CA GLY A 22 -27.34 -18.28 13.86
C GLY A 22 -26.09 -18.58 13.01
N LEU A 23 -25.99 -19.77 12.41
CA LEU A 23 -24.87 -20.13 11.55
C LEU A 23 -24.89 -19.32 10.23
N LYS A 24 -26.07 -19.09 9.64
CA LYS A 24 -26.22 -18.24 8.45
C LYS A 24 -25.75 -16.82 8.71
N VAL A 25 -26.19 -16.22 9.84
CA VAL A 25 -25.81 -14.86 10.24
C VAL A 25 -24.33 -14.77 10.57
N LEU A 26 -23.78 -15.75 11.29
CA LEU A 26 -22.38 -15.78 11.67
C LEU A 26 -21.45 -15.85 10.45
N THR A 27 -21.70 -16.82 9.56
CA THR A 27 -20.82 -17.01 8.37
C THR A 27 -20.92 -15.85 7.40
N LEU A 28 -22.13 -15.32 7.18
CA LEU A 28 -22.34 -14.14 6.35
C LEU A 28 -21.74 -12.89 7.01
N GLY A 29 -21.87 -12.71 8.33
CA GLY A 29 -21.37 -11.56 9.06
C GLY A 29 -19.83 -11.49 9.09
N ILE A 30 -19.17 -12.60 9.35
CA ILE A 30 -17.70 -12.68 9.31
C ILE A 30 -17.19 -12.39 7.88
N GLY A 31 -17.81 -13.00 6.87
CA GLY A 31 -17.43 -12.78 5.48
C GLY A 31 -17.71 -11.36 4.99
N LEU A 32 -18.81 -10.74 5.42
CA LEU A 32 -19.11 -9.34 5.14
C LEU A 32 -18.13 -8.40 5.85
N ALA A 33 -17.72 -8.69 7.08
CA ALA A 33 -16.78 -7.84 7.80
C ALA A 33 -15.48 -7.66 7.01
N VAL A 34 -14.85 -8.73 6.58
CA VAL A 34 -13.59 -8.66 5.83
C VAL A 34 -13.85 -8.32 4.36
N GLY A 35 -14.85 -8.94 3.73
CA GLY A 35 -15.14 -8.74 2.31
C GLY A 35 -15.55 -7.30 1.97
N LEU A 36 -16.37 -6.64 2.80
CA LEU A 36 -16.75 -5.23 2.58
C LEU A 36 -15.57 -4.29 2.82
N VAL A 37 -14.76 -4.52 3.85
CA VAL A 37 -13.56 -3.73 4.13
C VAL A 37 -12.59 -3.79 2.94
N LEU A 38 -12.28 -4.98 2.43
CA LEU A 38 -11.39 -5.13 1.27
C LEU A 38 -12.00 -4.53 0.00
N THR A 39 -13.30 -4.71 -0.24
CA THR A 39 -14.00 -4.10 -1.39
C THR A 39 -13.97 -2.58 -1.31
N SER A 40 -14.19 -2.02 -0.11
CA SER A 40 -14.11 -0.59 0.12
C SER A 40 -12.70 -0.07 -0.07
N LYS A 41 -11.66 -0.80 0.36
CA LYS A 41 -10.25 -0.44 0.11
C LYS A 41 -9.94 -0.43 -1.38
N VAL A 42 -10.34 -1.46 -2.12
CA VAL A 42 -10.16 -1.51 -3.59
C VAL A 42 -10.82 -0.31 -4.28
N CYS A 43 -12.04 0.07 -3.86
CA CYS A 43 -12.70 1.25 -4.39
C CYS A 43 -11.98 2.54 -3.99
N PHE A 44 -11.52 2.62 -2.74
CA PHE A 44 -10.75 3.75 -2.22
C PHE A 44 -9.48 3.98 -3.04
N GLU A 45 -8.71 2.91 -3.37
CA GLU A 45 -7.52 3.00 -4.23
C GLU A 45 -7.83 3.52 -5.65
N GLN A 46 -9.04 3.31 -6.14
CA GLN A 46 -9.49 3.80 -7.44
C GLN A 46 -10.07 5.22 -7.40
N THR A 47 -10.20 5.82 -6.22
CA THR A 47 -10.75 7.18 -6.04
C THR A 47 -9.67 8.22 -5.72
N TYR A 48 -8.41 7.89 -5.92
CA TYR A 48 -7.34 8.86 -5.72
C TYR A 48 -7.51 10.05 -6.65
N ASP A 49 -7.37 11.24 -6.06
CA ASP A 49 -7.37 12.55 -6.73
C ASP A 49 -8.66 12.88 -7.53
N ASP A 50 -9.75 12.11 -7.34
CA ASP A 50 -11.02 12.39 -8.03
C ASP A 50 -11.94 13.39 -7.30
N PHE A 51 -11.51 13.85 -6.14
CA PHE A 51 -12.26 14.81 -5.31
C PHE A 51 -12.02 16.29 -5.69
N TYR A 52 -11.06 16.58 -6.56
CA TYR A 52 -10.81 17.93 -7.05
C TYR A 52 -11.91 18.42 -8.02
N ASP A 53 -12.19 19.73 -8.00
CA ASP A 53 -13.17 20.31 -8.92
C ASP A 53 -12.65 20.27 -10.37
N GLY A 54 -13.36 19.53 -11.23
CA GLY A 54 -12.93 19.29 -12.61
C GLY A 54 -11.73 18.34 -12.71
N ALA A 55 -11.62 17.35 -11.82
CA ALA A 55 -10.53 16.37 -11.80
C ALA A 55 -10.25 15.73 -13.17
N GLU A 56 -11.28 15.54 -14.00
CA GLU A 56 -11.16 15.00 -15.36
C GLU A 56 -10.39 15.92 -16.32
N ARG A 57 -10.20 17.21 -15.97
CA ARG A 57 -9.45 18.20 -16.75
C ARG A 57 -8.05 18.46 -16.19
N ILE A 58 -7.69 17.82 -15.09
CA ILE A 58 -6.39 17.97 -14.44
C ILE A 58 -5.46 16.87 -14.93
N PHE A 59 -4.31 17.29 -15.43
CA PHE A 59 -3.27 16.40 -15.94
C PHE A 59 -1.94 16.70 -15.27
N TYR A 60 -1.12 15.67 -15.08
CA TYR A 60 0.29 15.86 -14.72
C TYR A 60 1.16 15.64 -15.95
N VAL A 61 2.33 16.28 -15.92
CA VAL A 61 3.31 16.22 -17.00
C VAL A 61 4.42 15.27 -16.60
N SER A 62 4.66 14.28 -17.43
CA SER A 62 5.83 13.39 -17.37
C SER A 62 6.84 13.82 -18.43
N GLU A 63 8.11 13.75 -18.08
CA GLU A 63 9.23 13.97 -18.99
C GLU A 63 9.71 12.63 -19.55
N ALA A 64 9.68 12.49 -20.86
CA ALA A 64 10.23 11.34 -21.54
C ALA A 64 11.62 11.71 -22.08
N ALA A 65 12.65 11.06 -21.56
CA ALA A 65 14.03 11.33 -21.90
C ALA A 65 14.70 10.11 -22.52
N ASP A 66 15.47 10.33 -23.59
CA ASP A 66 16.39 9.35 -24.16
C ASP A 66 17.82 9.85 -23.93
N MET A 67 18.61 9.08 -23.20
CA MET A 67 20.02 9.35 -22.98
C MET A 67 20.85 8.23 -23.62
N ASN A 68 21.50 8.53 -24.75
CA ASN A 68 22.33 7.58 -25.48
C ASN A 68 21.62 6.24 -25.84
N GLY A 69 20.31 6.29 -26.16
CA GLY A 69 19.48 5.13 -26.49
C GLY A 69 18.83 4.45 -25.29
N GLU A 70 18.96 4.99 -24.10
CA GLU A 70 18.26 4.53 -22.90
C GLU A 70 17.04 5.43 -22.65
N TYR A 71 15.87 5.02 -23.15
CA TYR A 71 14.60 5.76 -23.03
C TYR A 71 13.95 5.55 -21.68
N LYS A 72 13.53 6.65 -21.02
CA LYS A 72 12.83 6.64 -19.74
C LYS A 72 11.77 7.73 -19.61
N VAL A 73 10.77 7.49 -18.77
CA VAL A 73 9.73 8.45 -18.45
C VAL A 73 9.81 8.77 -16.96
N TYR A 74 9.96 10.07 -16.65
CA TYR A 74 10.03 10.61 -15.31
C TYR A 74 8.73 11.35 -14.99
N THR A 75 8.27 11.29 -13.75
CA THR A 75 7.07 12.02 -13.28
C THR A 75 7.36 13.48 -12.88
N HIS A 76 8.60 13.92 -13.01
CA HIS A 76 9.06 15.25 -12.68
C HIS A 76 9.60 15.95 -13.92
N THR A 77 9.60 17.29 -13.88
CA THR A 77 10.08 18.15 -14.96
C THR A 77 10.97 19.26 -14.38
N SER A 78 11.63 19.98 -15.25
CA SER A 78 12.27 21.25 -14.87
C SER A 78 11.24 22.31 -14.50
N GLY A 79 11.56 23.19 -13.56
CA GLY A 79 10.60 24.15 -12.99
C GLY A 79 10.01 25.16 -13.97
N GLY A 80 10.75 25.53 -15.03
CA GLY A 80 10.29 26.46 -16.06
C GLY A 80 9.24 25.89 -17.02
N ILE A 81 8.99 24.60 -17.03
CA ILE A 81 8.11 23.92 -17.99
C ILE A 81 6.64 24.33 -17.79
N ALA A 82 6.14 24.33 -16.55
CA ALA A 82 4.73 24.67 -16.26
C ALA A 82 4.33 26.05 -16.84
N PRO A 83 5.00 27.16 -16.52
CA PRO A 83 4.64 28.46 -17.04
C PRO A 83 4.77 28.53 -18.57
N ARG A 84 5.76 27.88 -19.17
CA ARG A 84 5.96 27.86 -20.63
C ARG A 84 4.88 27.08 -21.35
N MET A 85 4.40 25.96 -20.77
CA MET A 85 3.26 25.20 -21.33
C MET A 85 1.98 26.04 -21.33
N LYS A 86 1.72 26.81 -20.26
CA LYS A 86 0.57 27.73 -20.20
C LYS A 86 0.68 28.83 -21.26
N GLU A 87 1.87 29.33 -21.49
CA GLU A 87 2.13 30.38 -22.50
C GLU A 87 1.95 29.87 -23.94
N TYR A 88 2.46 28.67 -24.22
CA TYR A 88 2.52 28.12 -25.57
C TYR A 88 1.21 27.48 -26.02
N PHE A 89 0.51 26.77 -25.15
CA PHE A 89 -0.68 25.99 -25.50
C PHE A 89 -1.98 26.68 -25.08
N PRO A 90 -2.79 27.20 -26.04
CA PRO A 90 -4.08 27.85 -25.73
C PRO A 90 -5.11 26.93 -25.04
N GLN A 91 -4.92 25.61 -25.14
CA GLN A 91 -5.75 24.59 -24.51
C GLN A 91 -5.53 24.52 -22.99
N VAL A 92 -4.37 24.96 -22.51
CA VAL A 92 -4.05 25.01 -21.10
C VAL A 92 -4.73 26.23 -20.48
N GLU A 93 -5.62 25.99 -19.53
CA GLU A 93 -6.32 27.03 -18.75
C GLU A 93 -5.41 27.55 -17.65
N GLU A 94 -4.81 26.65 -16.84
CA GLU A 94 -3.89 26.93 -15.77
C GLU A 94 -2.75 25.89 -15.74
N ALA A 95 -1.58 26.32 -15.27
CA ALA A 95 -0.43 25.47 -15.03
C ALA A 95 0.22 25.82 -13.71
N THR A 96 0.71 24.84 -12.98
CA THR A 96 1.44 25.01 -11.72
C THR A 96 2.56 24.01 -11.61
N ARG A 97 3.48 24.30 -10.71
CA ARG A 97 4.61 23.46 -10.36
C ARG A 97 4.71 23.33 -8.84
N PHE A 98 5.07 22.14 -8.42
CA PHE A 98 5.23 21.80 -7.01
C PHE A 98 6.55 21.06 -6.85
N THR A 99 7.33 21.37 -5.83
CA THR A 99 8.50 20.59 -5.44
C THR A 99 8.48 20.26 -3.96
N TRP A 100 8.96 19.07 -3.64
CA TRP A 100 9.16 18.63 -2.26
C TRP A 100 10.28 19.46 -1.61
N PHE A 101 10.06 19.77 -0.35
CA PHE A 101 11.06 20.48 0.45
C PHE A 101 11.60 19.62 1.59
N GLU A 102 10.71 19.11 2.44
CA GLU A 102 11.07 18.27 3.58
C GLU A 102 9.93 17.30 3.89
N TRP A 103 10.25 16.01 4.07
CA TRP A 103 9.25 14.97 4.34
C TRP A 103 8.75 14.98 5.78
N ASN A 104 9.62 15.30 6.75
CA ASN A 104 9.34 15.29 8.17
C ASN A 104 9.72 16.63 8.79
N ALA A 105 9.18 17.73 8.22
CA ALA A 105 9.50 19.07 8.66
C ALA A 105 9.05 19.33 10.10
N ASN A 106 9.95 19.89 10.90
CA ASN A 106 9.65 20.46 12.20
C ASN A 106 9.67 21.98 12.11
N LEU A 107 8.54 22.61 12.44
CA LEU A 107 8.45 24.09 12.51
C LEU A 107 8.86 24.54 13.90
N ILE A 108 9.73 25.53 13.98
CA ILE A 108 10.11 26.22 15.22
C ILE A 108 9.35 27.54 15.25
N MET A 109 8.34 27.63 16.10
CA MET A 109 7.49 28.82 16.25
C MET A 109 8.27 29.93 16.96
N HIS A 110 8.38 31.14 16.37
CA HIS A 110 9.14 32.24 16.96
C HIS A 110 8.47 32.80 18.21
N GLY A 111 7.15 32.87 18.26
CA GLY A 111 6.37 33.39 19.40
C GLY A 111 6.45 32.50 20.64
N THR A 112 6.10 31.23 20.50
CA THR A 112 6.01 30.28 21.62
C THR A 112 7.29 29.45 21.83
N LYS A 113 8.25 29.52 20.92
CA LYS A 113 9.44 28.64 20.86
C LYS A 113 9.09 27.16 20.78
N ALA A 114 7.83 26.85 20.51
CA ALA A 114 7.36 25.48 20.39
C ALA A 114 7.83 24.85 19.07
N ARG A 115 8.11 23.56 19.14
CA ARG A 115 8.41 22.73 17.98
C ARG A 115 7.13 22.00 17.56
N ILE A 116 6.78 22.10 16.27
CA ILE A 116 5.59 21.51 15.67
C ILE A 116 6.03 20.56 14.56
N ASP A 117 5.75 19.29 14.74
CA ASP A 117 5.85 18.32 13.65
C ASP A 117 4.80 18.68 12.60
N ALA A 118 5.25 19.21 11.48
CA ALA A 118 4.44 19.59 10.32
C ALA A 118 4.41 18.52 9.23
N GLY A 119 5.24 17.48 9.37
CA GLY A 119 5.31 16.41 8.38
C GLY A 119 5.75 16.93 7.01
N TYR A 120 5.01 16.56 6.00
CA TYR A 120 5.31 16.78 4.61
C TYR A 120 5.14 18.26 4.18
N THR A 121 6.20 18.85 3.69
CA THR A 121 6.28 20.26 3.29
C THR A 121 6.73 20.40 1.84
N GLY A 122 6.16 21.32 1.10
CA GLY A 122 6.52 21.56 -0.29
C GLY A 122 6.57 23.06 -0.62
N VAL A 123 7.04 23.35 -1.83
CA VAL A 123 7.13 24.67 -2.41
C VAL A 123 6.28 24.75 -3.66
N THR A 124 5.49 25.82 -3.82
CA THR A 124 4.61 26.00 -4.98
C THR A 124 4.28 27.46 -5.24
N ASP A 125 3.63 27.72 -6.36
CA ASP A 125 3.13 29.04 -6.81
C ASP A 125 1.63 29.22 -6.52
N SER A 126 1.10 30.41 -6.80
CA SER A 126 -0.31 30.78 -6.59
C SER A 126 -1.30 29.96 -7.40
N SER A 127 -0.91 29.44 -8.56
CA SER A 127 -1.78 28.64 -9.44
C SER A 127 -2.11 27.26 -8.87
N PHE A 128 -1.35 26.79 -7.87
CA PHE A 128 -1.53 25.44 -7.32
C PHE A 128 -2.96 25.20 -6.82
N PHE A 129 -3.49 26.09 -5.97
CA PHE A 129 -4.84 25.95 -5.43
C PHE A 129 -5.97 26.30 -6.42
N HIS A 130 -5.64 26.82 -7.61
CA HIS A 130 -6.61 26.96 -8.72
C HIS A 130 -6.77 25.66 -9.50
N ILE A 131 -5.78 24.76 -9.44
CA ILE A 131 -5.77 23.46 -10.10
C ILE A 131 -6.12 22.35 -9.11
N LEU A 132 -5.36 22.26 -8.01
CA LEU A 132 -5.52 21.28 -6.94
C LEU A 132 -6.22 21.96 -5.74
N ASP A 133 -7.50 22.29 -5.93
CA ASP A 133 -8.27 23.15 -5.06
C ASP A 133 -8.43 22.58 -3.65
N ARG A 134 -8.31 23.47 -2.66
CA ARG A 134 -8.66 23.20 -1.27
C ARG A 134 -9.42 24.39 -0.68
N LYS A 135 -10.34 24.08 0.24
CA LYS A 135 -11.10 25.12 0.90
C LYS A 135 -10.19 25.98 1.78
N CYS A 136 -10.19 27.28 1.55
CA CYS A 136 -9.58 28.24 2.44
C CYS A 136 -10.42 28.39 3.72
N LEU A 137 -9.78 28.20 4.89
CA LEU A 137 -10.42 28.33 6.20
C LEU A 137 -10.16 29.71 6.82
N ALA A 138 -8.97 30.27 6.59
CA ALA A 138 -8.59 31.62 7.03
C ALA A 138 -7.45 32.18 6.17
N GLY A 139 -7.34 33.50 6.08
CA GLY A 139 -6.29 34.20 5.34
C GLY A 139 -6.44 34.10 3.82
N ASN A 140 -5.31 34.01 3.11
CA ASN A 140 -5.24 33.79 1.66
C ASN A 140 -4.29 32.65 1.37
N ILE A 141 -4.73 31.64 0.61
CA ILE A 141 -3.96 30.42 0.29
C ILE A 141 -3.42 30.43 -1.15
N THR A 142 -3.74 31.42 -1.96
CA THR A 142 -3.37 31.52 -3.38
C THR A 142 -2.34 32.61 -3.61
N GLU A 143 -2.73 33.85 -3.77
CA GLU A 143 -1.87 34.98 -4.16
C GLU A 143 -0.67 35.19 -3.21
N THR A 144 -0.81 34.76 -1.97
CA THR A 144 0.26 34.83 -0.96
C THR A 144 1.47 33.94 -1.29
N LEU A 145 1.27 32.89 -2.11
CA LEU A 145 2.35 31.99 -2.55
C LEU A 145 3.26 32.58 -3.63
N ASP A 146 2.93 33.76 -4.16
CA ASP A 146 3.80 34.55 -5.02
C ASP A 146 4.63 35.58 -4.24
N VAL A 147 4.43 35.66 -2.90
CA VAL A 147 5.14 36.60 -2.05
C VAL A 147 6.23 35.90 -1.22
N LYS A 148 7.46 36.31 -1.39
CA LYS A 148 8.61 35.77 -0.64
C LYS A 148 8.41 35.86 0.89
N GLY A 149 8.73 34.79 1.61
CA GLY A 149 8.63 34.73 3.07
C GLY A 149 7.25 34.29 3.57
N ASN A 150 6.30 34.01 2.69
CA ASN A 150 4.98 33.49 3.06
C ASN A 150 4.89 31.96 2.99
N ALA A 151 4.01 31.42 3.82
CA ALA A 151 3.63 30.01 3.80
C ALA A 151 2.14 29.85 4.14
N VAL A 152 1.56 28.76 3.67
CA VAL A 152 0.21 28.35 4.05
C VAL A 152 0.28 26.97 4.69
N VAL A 153 -0.59 26.74 5.70
CA VAL A 153 -0.56 25.51 6.49
C VAL A 153 -1.91 24.79 6.46
N SER A 154 -1.88 23.48 6.60
CA SER A 154 -3.10 22.67 6.74
C SER A 154 -3.78 22.95 8.08
N PHE A 155 -5.06 22.62 8.18
CA PHE A 155 -5.79 22.76 9.44
C PHE A 155 -5.20 21.89 10.56
N ALA A 156 -4.69 20.70 10.23
CA ALA A 156 -4.02 19.81 11.17
C ALA A 156 -2.80 20.49 11.82
N VAL A 157 -1.96 21.13 11.01
CA VAL A 157 -0.80 21.91 11.52
C VAL A 157 -1.24 23.15 12.29
N ALA A 158 -2.22 23.90 11.76
CA ALA A 158 -2.79 25.05 12.46
C ALA A 158 -3.33 24.69 13.85
N LYS A 159 -3.98 23.55 13.99
CA LYS A 159 -4.47 23.04 15.28
C LYS A 159 -3.31 22.70 16.25
N LYS A 160 -2.24 22.08 15.75
CA LYS A 160 -1.02 21.80 16.55
C LYS A 160 -0.41 23.13 17.04
N ILE A 161 -0.25 24.12 16.16
CA ILE A 161 0.29 25.45 16.51
C ILE A 161 -0.61 26.13 17.56
N ALA A 162 -1.91 26.23 17.31
CA ALA A 162 -2.85 26.87 18.24
C ALA A 162 -2.86 26.22 19.63
N SER A 163 -2.61 24.92 19.73
CA SER A 163 -2.52 24.23 21.03
C SER A 163 -1.32 24.65 21.89
N THR A 164 -0.27 25.21 21.27
CA THR A 164 0.91 25.71 22.00
C THR A 164 0.74 27.15 22.51
N MET A 165 -0.30 27.83 22.06
CA MET A 165 -0.58 29.22 22.40
C MET A 165 -1.48 29.31 23.63
N GLN A 166 -1.15 28.81 24.77
CA GLN A 166 -1.74 28.86 26.12
C GLN A 166 -3.07 29.62 26.34
N ASP A 167 -3.97 29.68 25.38
CA ASP A 167 -5.21 30.43 25.44
C ASP A 167 -6.40 29.46 25.58
N GLU A 168 -6.90 29.29 26.79
CA GLU A 168 -8.00 28.36 27.17
C GLU A 168 -9.31 28.56 26.40
N LYS A 169 -9.45 29.63 25.61
CA LYS A 169 -10.70 30.00 24.94
C LYS A 169 -10.94 29.33 23.58
N VAL A 170 -9.94 28.69 22.96
CA VAL A 170 -10.15 28.04 21.68
C VAL A 170 -10.52 26.58 21.88
N LYS A 171 -11.80 26.32 22.09
CA LYS A 171 -12.32 24.93 22.02
C LYS A 171 -12.11 24.43 20.61
N ALA A 172 -11.60 23.22 20.48
CA ALA A 172 -11.33 22.51 19.20
C ALA A 172 -12.55 22.39 18.24
N ALA A 173 -13.71 22.85 18.64
CA ALA A 173 -14.99 22.78 17.93
C ALA A 173 -15.15 23.82 16.82
N ASP A 174 -14.49 24.98 16.92
CA ASP A 174 -14.60 26.05 15.91
C ASP A 174 -13.34 26.07 15.02
N ARG A 175 -13.41 25.36 13.89
CA ARG A 175 -12.32 25.25 12.91
C ARG A 175 -11.87 26.62 12.38
N LYS A 176 -12.81 27.55 12.18
CA LYS A 176 -12.52 28.90 11.67
C LYS A 176 -11.76 29.73 12.68
N ALA A 177 -12.18 29.74 13.93
CA ALA A 177 -11.49 30.47 15.00
C ALA A 177 -10.06 29.94 15.25
N VAL A 178 -9.85 28.61 15.16
CA VAL A 178 -8.51 28.01 15.23
C VAL A 178 -7.65 28.46 14.07
N ALA A 179 -8.19 28.47 12.86
CA ALA A 179 -7.47 28.88 11.65
C ALA A 179 -7.09 30.37 11.68
N GLU A 180 -8.02 31.24 12.06
CA GLU A 180 -7.77 32.70 12.15
C GLU A 180 -6.69 33.05 13.17
N LYS A 181 -6.57 32.29 14.26
CA LYS A 181 -5.61 32.53 15.34
C LYS A 181 -4.15 32.38 14.92
N VAL A 182 -3.86 31.52 13.95
CA VAL A 182 -2.46 31.24 13.53
C VAL A 182 -1.99 32.13 12.37
N ILE A 183 -2.89 32.92 11.77
CA ILE A 183 -2.52 33.88 10.72
C ILE A 183 -1.58 34.94 11.28
N GLY A 184 -0.46 35.18 10.57
CA GLY A 184 0.58 36.13 10.95
C GLY A 184 1.66 35.58 11.90
N GLU A 185 1.47 34.35 12.40
CA GLU A 185 2.52 33.67 13.18
C GLU A 185 3.76 33.40 12.32
N ARG A 186 4.94 33.51 12.94
CA ARG A 186 6.21 33.28 12.27
C ARG A 186 6.87 32.01 12.76
N PHE A 187 7.50 31.32 11.83
CA PHE A 187 8.24 30.10 12.10
C PHE A 187 9.47 29.99 11.22
N SER A 188 10.39 29.13 11.62
CA SER A 188 11.49 28.61 10.79
C SER A 188 11.38 27.10 10.68
N ILE A 189 12.05 26.53 9.67
CA ILE A 189 12.09 25.06 9.50
C ILE A 189 13.39 24.56 10.11
N ALA A 190 13.29 23.61 11.00
CA ALA A 190 14.41 23.00 11.67
C ALA A 190 15.43 22.40 10.68
N GLY A 191 16.74 22.62 10.94
CA GLY A 191 17.81 22.12 10.07
C GLY A 191 18.14 23.01 8.86
N TRP A 192 17.37 24.07 8.58
CA TRP A 192 17.57 24.95 7.42
C TRP A 192 18.18 26.31 7.80
N GLY A 193 19.01 26.37 8.81
CA GLY A 193 19.82 27.51 9.19
C GLY A 193 19.06 28.59 9.97
N ASN A 194 19.84 29.38 10.73
CA ASN A 194 19.32 30.50 11.49
C ASN A 194 19.11 31.71 10.55
N GLY A 195 17.86 32.16 10.40
CA GLY A 195 17.55 33.42 9.74
C GLY A 195 16.46 33.40 8.68
N TYR A 196 15.93 32.23 8.31
CA TYR A 196 14.83 32.18 7.36
C TYR A 196 13.49 32.10 8.10
N GLU A 197 12.85 33.26 8.24
CA GLU A 197 11.52 33.39 8.82
C GLU A 197 10.46 33.27 7.73
N LEU A 198 9.47 32.38 7.96
CA LEU A 198 8.28 32.25 7.17
C LEU A 198 7.08 32.73 7.99
N THR A 199 6.13 33.40 7.34
CA THR A 199 4.89 33.89 7.96
C THR A 199 3.71 33.09 7.46
N ILE A 200 2.85 32.61 8.37
CA ILE A 200 1.60 31.93 8.03
C ILE A 200 0.61 32.96 7.49
N SER A 201 0.30 32.87 6.21
CA SER A 201 -0.60 33.80 5.51
C SER A 201 -1.95 33.19 5.17
N GLY A 202 -2.10 31.87 5.26
CA GLY A 202 -3.33 31.17 5.01
C GLY A 202 -3.40 29.81 5.66
N VAL A 203 -4.63 29.35 5.91
CA VAL A 203 -4.94 28.00 6.40
C VAL A 203 -5.91 27.34 5.45
N PHE A 204 -5.52 26.15 4.97
CA PHE A 204 -6.37 25.34 4.09
C PHE A 204 -6.90 24.08 4.80
N GLU A 205 -7.98 23.52 4.25
CA GLU A 205 -8.57 22.28 4.73
C GLU A 205 -7.66 21.09 4.38
N ASP A 206 -7.49 20.17 5.34
CA ASP A 206 -6.63 18.98 5.16
C ASP A 206 -6.99 18.19 3.90
N TYR A 207 -5.97 17.61 3.24
CA TYR A 207 -6.19 16.70 2.14
C TYR A 207 -6.80 15.39 2.62
N PRO A 208 -7.73 14.79 1.87
CA PRO A 208 -8.21 13.46 2.16
C PRO A 208 -7.10 12.43 1.95
N LEU A 209 -7.26 11.25 2.57
CA LEU A 209 -6.23 10.20 2.50
C LEU A 209 -6.03 9.62 1.10
N ASN A 210 -7.01 9.76 0.21
CA ASN A 210 -6.94 9.37 -1.21
C ASN A 210 -6.44 10.50 -2.11
N SER A 211 -5.46 11.26 -1.65
CA SER A 211 -4.73 12.23 -2.47
C SER A 211 -3.29 11.78 -2.65
N SER A 212 -2.77 11.85 -3.87
CA SER A 212 -1.36 11.59 -4.20
C SER A 212 -0.44 12.66 -3.63
N PHE A 213 -0.95 13.88 -3.43
CA PHE A 213 -0.22 15.03 -2.90
C PHE A 213 -0.90 15.54 -1.63
N ARG A 214 -0.26 15.34 -0.48
CA ARG A 214 -0.79 15.73 0.84
C ARG A 214 0.17 16.58 1.66
N PRO A 215 0.76 17.66 1.11
CA PRO A 215 1.60 18.55 1.90
C PRO A 215 0.79 19.18 3.03
N GLN A 216 1.44 19.31 4.18
CA GLN A 216 0.86 19.95 5.34
C GLN A 216 1.21 21.44 5.39
N VAL A 217 2.31 21.82 4.73
CA VAL A 217 2.79 23.19 4.61
C VAL A 217 3.21 23.44 3.17
N PHE A 218 2.77 24.54 2.60
CA PHE A 218 3.28 25.06 1.34
C PHE A 218 4.04 26.36 1.58
N ILE A 219 5.26 26.41 1.10
CA ILE A 219 6.12 27.58 1.09
C ILE A 219 5.95 28.26 -0.27
N SER A 220 5.94 29.59 -0.28
CA SER A 220 5.85 30.38 -1.51
C SER A 220 7.06 30.12 -2.41
N LEU A 221 6.82 29.94 -3.72
CA LEU A 221 7.87 29.65 -4.70
C LEU A 221 9.01 30.71 -4.71
N PRO A 222 8.75 32.03 -4.61
CA PRO A 222 9.84 33.04 -4.51
C PRO A 222 10.74 32.89 -3.28
N SER A 223 10.36 32.07 -2.29
CA SER A 223 11.20 31.75 -1.14
C SER A 223 12.22 30.66 -1.42
N THR A 224 12.18 29.98 -2.58
CA THR A 224 13.03 28.84 -2.91
C THR A 224 14.51 29.18 -2.78
N GLY A 225 14.95 30.34 -3.30
CA GLY A 225 16.33 30.81 -3.18
C GLY A 225 16.81 31.11 -1.75
N MET A 226 15.93 31.02 -0.74
CA MET A 226 16.33 31.10 0.66
C MET A 226 16.86 29.78 1.21
N PHE A 227 16.43 28.66 0.62
CA PHE A 227 16.62 27.32 1.17
C PHE A 227 17.39 26.39 0.26
N ILE A 228 17.08 26.43 -1.04
CA ILE A 228 17.61 25.49 -2.03
C ILE A 228 18.21 26.28 -3.19
N TYR A 229 18.87 25.52 -4.04
CA TYR A 229 19.44 26.03 -5.27
C TYR A 229 18.40 26.79 -6.13
N ASP A 230 18.80 27.94 -6.66
CA ASP A 230 18.01 28.70 -7.63
C ASP A 230 17.97 27.98 -8.98
N GLY A 231 16.92 28.08 -9.71
CA GLY A 231 16.69 27.36 -10.97
C GLY A 231 15.23 27.01 -11.19
N THR A 232 14.36 27.68 -10.43
CA THR A 232 12.91 27.48 -10.51
C THR A 232 12.32 27.79 -11.90
N ASP A 233 12.98 28.66 -12.70
CA ASP A 233 12.56 29.05 -14.04
C ASP A 233 13.40 28.40 -15.15
N GLY A 234 14.33 27.53 -14.80
CA GLY A 234 15.10 26.73 -15.76
C GLY A 234 14.19 25.76 -16.52
N VAL A 235 14.46 25.59 -17.82
CA VAL A 235 13.73 24.65 -18.67
C VAL A 235 14.47 23.32 -18.86
N ILE A 236 15.70 23.25 -18.39
CA ILE A 236 16.54 22.04 -18.37
C ILE A 236 17.27 21.98 -17.02
N GLY A 237 17.44 20.78 -16.52
CA GLY A 237 18.06 20.52 -15.21
C GLY A 237 17.15 20.93 -14.06
N ASN A 238 17.53 20.55 -12.83
CA ASN A 238 16.71 20.77 -11.65
C ASN A 238 15.30 20.13 -11.77
N ASP A 239 15.25 18.90 -12.27
CA ASP A 239 14.02 18.12 -12.62
C ASP A 239 13.36 17.57 -11.37
N ARG A 240 13.03 18.44 -10.42
CA ARG A 240 12.42 18.09 -9.14
C ARG A 240 10.96 18.51 -9.05
N TYR A 241 10.40 19.13 -10.10
CA TYR A 241 9.08 19.72 -10.06
C TYR A 241 8.03 18.77 -10.63
N SER A 242 7.00 18.49 -9.84
CA SER A 242 5.76 17.93 -10.37
C SER A 242 4.97 19.03 -11.05
N THR A 243 4.74 18.92 -12.34
CA THR A 243 4.02 19.89 -13.15
C THR A 243 2.59 19.45 -13.38
N PHE A 244 1.63 20.33 -13.07
CA PHE A 244 0.19 20.08 -13.27
C PHE A 244 -0.40 21.09 -14.23
N LEU A 245 -1.28 20.60 -15.11
CA LEU A 245 -2.03 21.39 -16.08
C LEU A 245 -3.51 21.19 -15.86
N LYS A 246 -4.29 22.27 -15.89
CA LYS A 246 -5.74 22.24 -16.04
C LYS A 246 -6.09 22.61 -17.46
N LEU A 247 -6.65 21.68 -18.20
CA LEU A 247 -7.06 21.91 -19.57
C LEU A 247 -8.47 22.52 -19.64
N ARG A 248 -8.74 23.30 -20.68
CA ARG A 248 -10.09 23.85 -20.92
C ARG A 248 -11.10 22.74 -21.16
N LYS A 249 -10.68 21.67 -21.85
CA LYS A 249 -11.45 20.46 -22.10
C LYS A 249 -10.55 19.24 -21.90
N ALA A 250 -11.05 18.20 -21.27
CA ALA A 250 -10.32 16.92 -21.10
C ALA A 250 -9.94 16.30 -22.46
N SER A 251 -10.79 16.46 -23.48
CA SER A 251 -10.53 15.94 -24.84
C SER A 251 -9.35 16.57 -25.57
N ASP A 252 -8.82 17.68 -25.07
CA ASP A 252 -7.68 18.37 -25.70
C ASP A 252 -6.36 17.65 -25.40
N ALA A 253 -6.33 16.76 -24.41
CA ALA A 253 -5.14 16.01 -23.99
C ALA A 253 -4.55 15.15 -25.11
N ASP A 254 -5.40 14.43 -25.86
CA ASP A 254 -4.93 13.57 -26.95
C ASP A 254 -4.27 14.40 -28.06
N GLY A 255 -4.77 15.62 -28.31
CA GLY A 255 -4.20 16.55 -29.27
C GLY A 255 -2.89 17.19 -28.84
N LEU A 256 -2.65 17.31 -27.52
CA LEU A 256 -1.39 17.80 -26.97
C LEU A 256 -0.32 16.71 -26.97
N ASN A 257 -0.67 15.48 -26.60
CA ASN A 257 0.22 14.33 -26.68
C ASN A 257 0.64 14.08 -28.15
N GLY A 258 1.95 14.03 -28.40
CA GLY A 258 2.53 13.92 -29.73
C GLY A 258 2.72 15.25 -30.48
N ASN A 259 2.37 16.40 -29.88
CA ASN A 259 2.54 17.74 -30.47
C ASN A 259 3.51 18.66 -29.69
N PHE A 260 4.38 18.05 -28.85
CA PHE A 260 5.33 18.84 -28.08
C PHE A 260 6.55 19.30 -28.86
N SER A 261 6.82 18.80 -30.05
CA SER A 261 8.01 19.14 -30.85
C SER A 261 8.15 20.66 -31.10
N GLY A 262 7.04 21.35 -31.36
CA GLY A 262 7.04 22.80 -31.54
C GLY A 262 7.39 23.55 -30.24
N PHE A 263 6.86 23.11 -29.11
CA PHE A 263 7.18 23.63 -27.81
C PHE A 263 8.67 23.41 -27.44
N ILE A 264 9.15 22.19 -27.65
CA ILE A 264 10.53 21.80 -27.39
C ILE A 264 11.50 22.68 -28.18
N ASN A 265 11.28 22.83 -29.49
CA ASN A 265 12.11 23.65 -30.36
C ASN A 265 12.06 25.16 -30.01
N THR A 266 10.98 25.62 -29.37
CA THR A 266 10.84 27.04 -29.00
C THR A 266 11.58 27.35 -27.70
N TYR A 267 11.53 26.48 -26.70
CA TYR A 267 11.99 26.80 -25.36
C TYR A 267 13.24 26.02 -24.92
N LEU A 268 13.52 24.85 -25.51
CA LEU A 268 14.66 24.02 -25.11
C LEU A 268 15.84 24.22 -26.07
N PRO A 269 17.09 24.13 -25.60
CA PRO A 269 18.29 24.22 -26.43
C PRO A 269 18.59 22.88 -27.12
N VAL A 270 17.74 22.48 -28.06
CA VAL A 270 17.73 21.16 -28.69
C VAL A 270 19.08 20.76 -29.29
N GLU A 271 19.80 21.68 -29.91
CA GLU A 271 21.12 21.41 -30.50
C GLU A 271 22.19 21.06 -29.45
N GLN A 272 22.15 21.73 -28.28
CA GLN A 272 23.07 21.44 -27.18
C GLN A 272 22.71 20.09 -26.53
N MET A 273 21.41 19.80 -26.39
CA MET A 273 20.92 18.52 -25.83
C MET A 273 21.37 17.35 -26.72
N LYS A 274 21.22 17.48 -28.03
CA LYS A 274 21.67 16.44 -28.98
C LYS A 274 23.19 16.27 -28.96
N ALA A 275 23.95 17.35 -28.83
CA ALA A 275 25.39 17.28 -28.68
C ALA A 275 25.80 16.54 -27.39
N ALA A 276 25.01 16.71 -26.31
CA ALA A 276 25.17 15.98 -25.06
C ALA A 276 24.65 14.54 -25.10
N GLY A 277 24.06 14.07 -26.22
CA GLY A 277 23.48 12.72 -26.35
C GLY A 277 22.14 12.56 -25.66
N PHE A 278 21.38 13.65 -25.51
CA PHE A 278 20.11 13.68 -24.78
C PHE A 278 18.97 14.19 -25.66
N GLU A 279 17.87 13.43 -25.70
CA GLU A 279 16.61 13.85 -26.33
C GLU A 279 15.50 13.84 -25.29
N GLN A 280 14.60 14.82 -25.39
CA GLN A 280 13.52 15.01 -24.43
C GLN A 280 12.18 15.23 -25.13
N ASP A 281 11.13 14.64 -24.57
CA ASP A 281 9.75 14.85 -24.97
C ASP A 281 8.86 14.92 -23.70
N TYR A 282 7.59 15.25 -23.88
CA TYR A 282 6.64 15.33 -22.76
C TYR A 282 5.42 14.46 -23.03
N ILE A 283 4.85 13.96 -21.93
CA ILE A 283 3.61 13.17 -21.94
C ILE A 283 2.71 13.74 -20.85
N ILE A 284 1.47 14.09 -21.21
CA ILE A 284 0.48 14.48 -20.22
C ILE A 284 -0.48 13.32 -19.95
N LYS A 285 -0.78 13.09 -18.70
CA LYS A 285 -1.65 12.00 -18.24
C LYS A 285 -2.65 12.50 -17.19
N PRO A 286 -3.87 11.91 -17.12
CA PRO A 286 -4.86 12.33 -16.13
C PRO A 286 -4.33 12.16 -14.70
N LEU A 287 -4.52 13.18 -13.85
CA LEU A 287 -4.10 13.11 -12.44
C LEU A 287 -4.74 11.95 -11.69
N THR A 288 -6.01 11.65 -11.96
CA THR A 288 -6.75 10.53 -11.35
C THR A 288 -6.16 9.15 -11.68
N GLY A 289 -5.26 9.06 -12.67
CA GLY A 289 -4.52 7.85 -13.03
C GLY A 289 -3.17 7.70 -12.32
N LEU A 290 -2.63 8.79 -11.77
CA LEU A 290 -1.26 8.83 -11.23
C LEU A 290 -0.99 7.76 -10.16
N HIS A 291 -1.87 7.61 -9.20
CA HIS A 291 -1.73 6.60 -8.14
C HIS A 291 -1.67 5.15 -8.66
N ASN A 292 -2.38 4.88 -9.75
CA ASN A 292 -2.45 3.55 -10.38
C ASN A 292 -1.44 3.36 -11.52
N GLU A 293 -0.59 4.34 -11.81
CA GLU A 293 0.53 4.18 -12.74
C GLU A 293 1.58 3.23 -12.20
N ASP A 294 1.85 3.30 -10.90
CA ASP A 294 2.70 2.33 -10.23
C ASP A 294 2.12 0.92 -10.43
N GLU A 295 2.87 0.11 -11.17
CA GLU A 295 2.48 -1.27 -11.49
C GLU A 295 2.35 -2.12 -10.22
N ASN A 296 3.18 -1.88 -9.23
CA ASN A 296 3.12 -2.56 -7.94
C ASN A 296 1.80 -2.23 -7.23
N GLN A 297 1.43 -0.96 -7.12
CA GLN A 297 0.18 -0.51 -6.49
C GLN A 297 -1.05 -1.08 -7.21
N ARG A 298 -1.06 -1.05 -8.54
CA ARG A 298 -2.13 -1.62 -9.36
C ARG A 298 -2.28 -3.12 -9.15
N ASN A 299 -1.19 -3.87 -9.16
CA ASN A 299 -1.19 -5.31 -8.97
C ASN A 299 -1.59 -5.72 -7.54
N MET A 300 -1.16 -4.96 -6.53
CA MET A 300 -1.62 -5.13 -5.15
C MET A 300 -3.14 -4.92 -5.02
N THR A 301 -3.67 -3.86 -5.61
CA THR A 301 -5.12 -3.56 -5.62
C THR A 301 -5.91 -4.64 -6.34
N LEU A 302 -5.45 -5.14 -7.49
CA LEU A 302 -6.07 -6.27 -8.19
C LEU A 302 -6.07 -7.55 -7.35
N LEU A 303 -4.97 -7.85 -6.67
CA LEU A 303 -4.88 -8.99 -5.78
C LEU A 303 -5.89 -8.89 -4.62
N LEU A 304 -6.00 -7.73 -3.97
CA LEU A 304 -7.00 -7.48 -2.93
C LEU A 304 -8.44 -7.62 -3.46
N ALA A 305 -8.69 -7.20 -4.70
CA ALA A 305 -9.99 -7.38 -5.35
C ALA A 305 -10.34 -8.86 -5.54
N PHE A 306 -9.39 -9.69 -5.98
CA PHE A 306 -9.60 -11.14 -6.08
C PHE A 306 -9.87 -11.79 -4.72
N VAL A 307 -9.15 -11.38 -3.68
CA VAL A 307 -9.36 -11.87 -2.30
C VAL A 307 -10.75 -11.46 -1.79
N ALA A 308 -11.14 -10.21 -1.96
CA ALA A 308 -12.46 -9.70 -1.58
C ALA A 308 -13.59 -10.46 -2.29
N PHE A 309 -13.44 -10.66 -3.61
CA PHE A 309 -14.39 -11.44 -4.39
C PHE A 309 -14.50 -12.89 -3.92
N ALA A 310 -13.38 -13.57 -3.70
CA ALA A 310 -13.35 -14.94 -3.20
C ALA A 310 -14.03 -15.08 -1.84
N LEU A 311 -13.79 -14.12 -0.92
CA LEU A 311 -14.42 -14.07 0.40
C LEU A 311 -15.94 -13.86 0.33
N LEU A 312 -16.39 -12.90 -0.44
CA LEU A 312 -17.82 -12.62 -0.61
C LEU A 312 -18.52 -13.80 -1.29
N LEU A 313 -17.86 -14.39 -2.29
CA LEU A 313 -18.37 -15.58 -2.98
C LEU A 313 -18.53 -16.77 -2.01
N THR A 314 -17.49 -17.10 -1.23
CA THR A 314 -17.56 -18.19 -0.24
C THR A 314 -18.64 -17.94 0.80
N SER A 315 -18.83 -16.68 1.25
CA SER A 315 -19.87 -16.31 2.21
C SER A 315 -21.28 -16.53 1.65
N VAL A 316 -21.52 -16.14 0.40
CA VAL A 316 -22.79 -16.34 -0.30
C VAL A 316 -23.06 -17.82 -0.53
N LEU A 317 -22.06 -18.54 -1.05
CA LEU A 317 -22.19 -19.97 -1.33
C LEU A 317 -22.51 -20.75 -0.06
N ASN A 318 -21.86 -20.42 1.04
CA ASN A 318 -22.13 -21.01 2.34
C ASN A 318 -23.55 -20.69 2.84
N TYR A 319 -24.00 -19.43 2.76
CA TYR A 319 -25.38 -19.08 3.08
C TYR A 319 -26.38 -19.90 2.25
N LEU A 320 -26.16 -20.00 0.94
CA LEU A 320 -26.99 -20.78 0.04
C LEU A 320 -26.96 -22.27 0.39
N LEU A 321 -25.81 -22.85 0.71
CA LEU A 321 -25.68 -24.23 1.16
C LEU A 321 -26.54 -24.50 2.40
N ILE A 322 -26.47 -23.61 3.40
CA ILE A 322 -27.22 -23.76 4.65
C ILE A 322 -28.72 -23.58 4.40
N VAL A 323 -29.16 -22.58 3.61
CA VAL A 323 -30.59 -22.35 3.29
C VAL A 323 -31.15 -23.53 2.53
N LEU A 324 -30.45 -23.96 1.50
CA LEU A 324 -30.89 -25.04 0.64
C LEU A 324 -30.77 -26.44 1.30
N SER A 325 -29.91 -26.62 2.31
CA SER A 325 -29.85 -27.83 3.11
C SER A 325 -31.13 -28.03 3.98
N THR A 326 -31.79 -26.92 4.34
CA THR A 326 -33.07 -27.00 5.06
C THR A 326 -34.28 -27.25 4.17
N THR A 327 -34.11 -27.43 2.86
CA THR A 327 -35.22 -27.58 1.87
C THR A 327 -36.13 -28.77 2.20
N VAL A 328 -35.58 -29.91 2.61
CA VAL A 328 -36.37 -31.11 2.92
C VAL A 328 -37.27 -30.86 4.14
N THR A 329 -36.75 -30.25 5.19
CA THR A 329 -37.51 -29.93 6.42
C THR A 329 -38.58 -28.87 6.19
N ARG A 330 -38.39 -27.99 5.21
CA ARG A 330 -39.31 -26.88 4.85
C ARG A 330 -40.25 -27.23 3.71
N SER A 331 -40.04 -28.36 3.03
CA SER A 331 -40.87 -28.73 1.87
C SER A 331 -42.36 -28.87 2.20
N ARG A 332 -42.70 -29.43 3.37
CA ARG A 332 -44.10 -29.54 3.85
C ARG A 332 -44.72 -28.16 4.12
N GLU A 333 -43.98 -27.23 4.74
CA GLU A 333 -44.45 -25.85 4.97
C GLU A 333 -44.72 -25.16 3.63
N MET A 334 -43.82 -25.29 2.67
CA MET A 334 -43.97 -24.68 1.34
C MET A 334 -45.14 -25.30 0.56
N ALA A 335 -45.31 -26.61 0.65
CA ALA A 335 -46.46 -27.30 0.02
C ALA A 335 -47.79 -26.82 0.62
N LEU A 336 -47.87 -26.73 1.94
CA LEU A 336 -49.08 -26.22 2.63
C LEU A 336 -49.44 -24.82 2.15
N ARG A 337 -48.49 -23.91 2.07
CA ARG A 337 -48.70 -22.54 1.56
C ARG A 337 -49.18 -22.54 0.12
N LYS A 338 -48.61 -23.40 -0.75
CA LYS A 338 -49.08 -23.55 -2.14
C LYS A 338 -50.52 -24.08 -2.20
N CYS A 339 -50.90 -25.03 -1.34
CA CYS A 339 -52.27 -25.51 -1.24
C CYS A 339 -53.26 -24.42 -0.78
N LEU A 340 -52.78 -23.48 0.05
CA LEU A 340 -53.57 -22.34 0.50
C LEU A 340 -53.55 -21.18 -0.51
N GLY A 341 -53.04 -21.37 -1.71
CA GLY A 341 -53.08 -20.41 -2.82
C GLY A 341 -51.90 -19.47 -2.96
N SER A 342 -50.81 -19.70 -2.21
CA SER A 342 -49.59 -18.84 -2.33
C SER A 342 -48.95 -18.97 -3.72
N GLY A 343 -48.93 -17.86 -4.44
CA GLY A 343 -48.26 -17.73 -5.74
C GLY A 343 -46.74 -17.60 -5.69
N ARG A 344 -46.12 -17.60 -6.88
CA ARG A 344 -44.64 -17.45 -7.01
C ARG A 344 -44.11 -16.17 -6.38
N GLY A 345 -44.86 -15.04 -6.52
CA GLY A 345 -44.47 -13.74 -5.95
C GLY A 345 -44.48 -13.71 -4.43
N GLU A 346 -45.44 -14.40 -3.80
CA GLU A 346 -45.54 -14.50 -2.34
C GLU A 346 -44.37 -15.34 -1.77
N MET A 347 -44.02 -16.43 -2.46
CA MET A 347 -42.86 -17.23 -2.10
C MET A 347 -41.55 -16.46 -2.22
N PHE A 348 -41.43 -15.60 -3.25
CA PHE A 348 -40.29 -14.70 -3.42
C PHE A 348 -40.25 -13.67 -2.29
N GLY A 349 -41.39 -13.01 -1.97
CA GLY A 349 -41.48 -12.04 -0.88
C GLY A 349 -41.04 -12.59 0.47
N MET A 350 -41.47 -13.82 0.79
CA MET A 350 -41.07 -14.51 2.00
C MET A 350 -39.56 -14.80 2.05
N MET A 351 -38.96 -15.27 0.93
CA MET A 351 -37.51 -15.52 0.85
C MET A 351 -36.71 -14.22 0.93
N PHE A 352 -37.23 -13.15 0.31
CA PHE A 352 -36.66 -11.82 0.38
C PHE A 352 -36.68 -11.28 1.81
N ALA A 353 -37.78 -11.38 2.53
CA ALA A 353 -37.87 -10.96 3.93
C ALA A 353 -36.89 -11.74 4.81
N GLU A 354 -36.75 -13.06 4.61
CA GLU A 354 -35.80 -13.90 5.36
C GLU A 354 -34.35 -13.52 5.04
N ALA A 355 -33.98 -13.36 3.76
CA ALA A 355 -32.65 -12.95 3.32
C ALA A 355 -32.30 -11.55 3.83
N LEU A 356 -33.25 -10.61 3.78
CA LEU A 356 -33.10 -9.25 4.29
C LEU A 356 -32.78 -9.23 5.79
N VAL A 357 -33.58 -9.94 6.60
CA VAL A 357 -33.37 -10.01 8.06
C VAL A 357 -32.02 -10.64 8.39
N HIS A 358 -31.65 -11.74 7.75
CA HIS A 358 -30.35 -12.39 7.97
C HIS A 358 -29.19 -11.48 7.57
N THR A 359 -29.30 -10.79 6.41
CA THR A 359 -28.22 -9.91 5.93
C THR A 359 -28.09 -8.66 6.81
N LEU A 360 -29.20 -8.06 7.28
CA LEU A 360 -29.14 -6.94 8.20
C LEU A 360 -28.47 -7.31 9.55
N LEU A 361 -28.80 -8.48 10.09
CA LEU A 361 -28.13 -9.00 11.29
C LEU A 361 -26.65 -9.29 11.04
N ALA A 362 -26.31 -9.82 9.86
CA ALA A 362 -24.93 -10.06 9.45
C ALA A 362 -24.15 -8.73 9.26
N CYS A 363 -24.77 -7.69 8.71
CA CYS A 363 -24.17 -6.35 8.63
C CYS A 363 -23.94 -5.76 10.03
N GLY A 364 -24.89 -5.94 10.97
CA GLY A 364 -24.72 -5.54 12.36
C GLY A 364 -23.52 -6.24 13.02
N LEU A 365 -23.38 -7.57 12.80
CA LEU A 365 -22.22 -8.32 13.28
C LEU A 365 -20.93 -7.85 12.60
N ALA A 366 -20.96 -7.62 11.29
CA ALA A 366 -19.82 -7.11 10.55
C ALA A 366 -19.36 -5.76 11.08
N ALA A 367 -20.29 -4.83 11.33
CA ALA A 367 -19.98 -3.53 11.93
C ALA A 367 -19.30 -3.68 13.31
N ILE A 368 -19.83 -4.56 14.17
CA ILE A 368 -19.23 -4.84 15.49
C ILE A 368 -17.80 -5.35 15.33
N LEU A 369 -17.55 -6.29 14.43
CA LEU A 369 -16.21 -6.82 14.16
C LEU A 369 -15.25 -5.76 13.63
N ILE A 370 -15.69 -4.95 12.66
CA ILE A 370 -14.87 -3.86 12.09
C ILE A 370 -14.47 -2.86 13.17
N PHE A 371 -15.41 -2.45 14.03
CA PHE A 371 -15.11 -1.53 15.12
C PHE A 371 -14.25 -2.16 16.22
N ALA A 372 -14.47 -3.44 16.55
CA ALA A 372 -13.65 -4.15 17.54
C ALA A 372 -12.19 -4.28 17.11
N PHE A 373 -11.93 -4.46 15.83
CA PHE A 373 -10.58 -4.57 15.25
C PHE A 373 -10.12 -3.32 14.50
N ARG A 374 -10.70 -2.17 14.83
CA ARG A 374 -10.48 -0.90 14.13
C ARG A 374 -8.99 -0.61 13.91
N GLY A 375 -8.18 -0.62 14.96
CA GLY A 375 -6.76 -0.28 14.89
C GLY A 375 -5.99 -1.18 13.91
N THR A 376 -6.24 -2.50 13.98
CA THR A 376 -5.60 -3.47 13.08
C THR A 376 -6.05 -3.27 11.61
N VAL A 377 -7.34 -2.95 11.40
CA VAL A 377 -7.87 -2.69 10.04
C VAL A 377 -7.24 -1.43 9.45
N GLU A 378 -7.20 -0.33 10.22
CA GLU A 378 -6.62 0.95 9.77
C GLU A 378 -5.10 0.81 9.52
N GLU A 379 -4.38 0.09 10.37
CA GLU A 379 -2.94 -0.17 10.21
C GLU A 379 -2.63 -0.98 8.94
N ILE A 380 -3.34 -2.13 8.75
CA ILE A 380 -3.09 -3.02 7.60
C ILE A 380 -3.50 -2.38 6.28
N LEU A 381 -4.57 -1.58 6.27
CA LEU A 381 -5.07 -0.98 5.03
C LEU A 381 -4.51 0.41 4.75
N GLY A 382 -3.80 1.02 5.70
CA GLY A 382 -3.28 2.38 5.56
C GLY A 382 -4.38 3.43 5.30
N ALA A 383 -5.61 3.19 5.79
CA ALA A 383 -6.76 4.06 5.58
C ALA A 383 -7.69 4.01 6.79
N ASP A 384 -8.24 5.16 7.19
CA ASP A 384 -9.22 5.25 8.25
C ASP A 384 -10.53 4.57 7.85
N ILE A 385 -11.22 3.93 8.81
CA ILE A 385 -12.55 3.33 8.57
C ILE A 385 -13.54 4.38 8.05
N SER A 386 -13.45 5.62 8.51
CA SER A 386 -14.32 6.71 8.03
C SER A 386 -14.13 6.99 6.54
N SER A 387 -12.92 6.91 6.03
CA SER A 387 -12.61 7.08 4.61
C SER A 387 -13.06 5.89 3.77
N LEU A 388 -12.89 4.66 4.30
CA LEU A 388 -13.30 3.43 3.64
C LEU A 388 -14.83 3.29 3.49
N PHE A 389 -15.60 3.92 4.39
CA PHE A 389 -17.07 3.89 4.36
C PHE A 389 -17.70 5.26 4.14
N SER A 390 -17.08 6.10 3.32
CA SER A 390 -17.61 7.38 2.85
C SER A 390 -17.61 7.46 1.32
N GLY A 391 -18.37 8.39 0.74
CA GLY A 391 -18.38 8.63 -0.69
C GLY A 391 -18.64 7.40 -1.56
N ARG A 392 -17.86 7.22 -2.63
CA ARG A 392 -17.97 6.09 -3.56
C ARG A 392 -17.72 4.71 -2.92
N PRO A 393 -16.75 4.50 -2.03
CA PRO A 393 -16.57 3.23 -1.33
C PRO A 393 -17.82 2.77 -0.57
N LEU A 394 -18.53 3.69 0.11
CA LEU A 394 -19.79 3.37 0.80
C LEU A 394 -20.89 2.95 -0.19
N ILE A 395 -21.01 3.66 -1.30
CA ILE A 395 -22.01 3.33 -2.34
C ILE A 395 -21.75 1.91 -2.87
N LEU A 396 -20.50 1.57 -3.14
CA LEU A 396 -20.12 0.23 -3.59
C LEU A 396 -20.41 -0.84 -2.52
N ALA A 397 -20.08 -0.58 -1.25
CA ALA A 397 -20.38 -1.48 -0.15
C ALA A 397 -21.88 -1.76 -0.02
N VAL A 398 -22.73 -0.72 -0.13
CA VAL A 398 -24.19 -0.85 -0.13
C VAL A 398 -24.66 -1.65 -1.35
N ALA A 399 -24.12 -1.37 -2.54
CA ALA A 399 -24.46 -2.11 -3.76
C ALA A 399 -24.13 -3.60 -3.63
N VAL A 400 -22.96 -3.93 -3.07
CA VAL A 400 -22.58 -5.33 -2.77
C VAL A 400 -23.61 -5.97 -1.84
N VAL A 401 -23.98 -5.33 -0.74
CA VAL A 401 -25.00 -5.86 0.19
C VAL A 401 -26.32 -6.09 -0.51
N VAL A 402 -26.78 -5.17 -1.36
CA VAL A 402 -28.02 -5.32 -2.15
C VAL A 402 -27.93 -6.53 -3.10
N VAL A 403 -26.82 -6.66 -3.82
CA VAL A 403 -26.58 -7.81 -4.72
C VAL A 403 -26.60 -9.13 -3.93
N LEU A 404 -26.00 -9.18 -2.75
CA LEU A 404 -26.01 -10.35 -1.88
C LEU A 404 -27.44 -10.70 -1.41
N ILE A 405 -28.25 -9.72 -1.02
CA ILE A 405 -29.67 -9.96 -0.67
C ILE A 405 -30.42 -10.56 -1.87
N LEU A 406 -30.21 -10.03 -3.07
CA LEU A 406 -30.86 -10.53 -4.28
C LEU A 406 -30.46 -11.96 -4.61
N ILE A 407 -29.16 -12.28 -4.57
CA ILE A 407 -28.67 -13.65 -4.82
C ILE A 407 -29.24 -14.61 -3.76
N ASN A 408 -29.15 -14.23 -2.49
CA ASN A 408 -29.66 -15.02 -1.36
C ASN A 408 -31.20 -15.17 -1.35
N THR A 409 -31.92 -14.36 -2.14
CA THR A 409 -33.37 -14.45 -2.35
C THR A 409 -33.72 -15.28 -3.58
N ILE A 410 -33.17 -14.90 -4.74
CA ILE A 410 -33.56 -15.45 -6.04
C ILE A 410 -33.29 -16.95 -6.12
N MET A 411 -32.08 -17.38 -5.72
CA MET A 411 -31.71 -18.78 -5.79
C MET A 411 -32.62 -19.67 -4.91
N PRO A 412 -32.78 -19.46 -3.62
CA PRO A 412 -33.69 -20.27 -2.80
C PRO A 412 -35.15 -20.19 -3.26
N ALA A 413 -35.64 -19.01 -3.61
CA ALA A 413 -37.02 -18.87 -4.11
C ALA A 413 -37.28 -19.72 -5.36
N HIS A 414 -36.31 -19.74 -6.31
CA HIS A 414 -36.41 -20.55 -7.50
C HIS A 414 -36.44 -22.05 -7.18
N PHE A 415 -35.59 -22.53 -6.27
CA PHE A 415 -35.59 -23.92 -5.84
C PHE A 415 -36.88 -24.30 -5.13
N PHE A 416 -37.37 -23.51 -4.17
CA PHE A 416 -38.60 -23.78 -3.44
C PHE A 416 -39.85 -23.76 -4.35
N ASN A 417 -39.86 -22.88 -5.35
CA ASN A 417 -40.96 -22.82 -6.32
C ASN A 417 -41.04 -24.08 -7.18
N ARG A 418 -39.94 -24.79 -7.43
CA ARG A 418 -39.94 -26.04 -8.24
C ARG A 418 -40.37 -27.29 -7.49
N ILE A 419 -40.54 -27.23 -6.16
CA ILE A 419 -40.96 -28.41 -5.39
C ILE A 419 -42.40 -28.72 -5.70
N PRO A 420 -42.73 -29.96 -6.22
CA PRO A 420 -44.11 -30.38 -6.47
C PRO A 420 -44.85 -30.62 -5.15
N VAL A 421 -46.06 -30.12 -5.03
CA VAL A 421 -46.89 -30.22 -3.81
C VAL A 421 -47.12 -31.71 -3.42
N ALA A 422 -47.48 -32.56 -4.37
CA ALA A 422 -47.70 -33.98 -4.12
C ALA A 422 -46.46 -34.71 -3.59
N ALA A 423 -45.28 -34.35 -4.08
CA ALA A 423 -44.02 -34.94 -3.64
C ALA A 423 -43.64 -34.48 -2.21
N ALA A 424 -43.94 -33.22 -1.86
CA ALA A 424 -43.63 -32.69 -0.54
C ALA A 424 -44.41 -33.37 0.61
N PHE A 425 -45.64 -33.82 0.33
CA PHE A 425 -46.45 -34.58 1.29
C PHE A 425 -46.09 -36.08 1.35
N ARG A 426 -45.45 -36.63 0.29
CA ARG A 426 -45.04 -38.06 0.22
C ARG A 426 -43.58 -38.31 0.58
N ASN A 427 -43.03 -37.59 1.57
CA ASN A 427 -41.63 -37.67 1.95
C ASN A 427 -40.69 -37.27 0.80
N TYR A 428 -40.74 -36.01 0.42
CA TYR A 428 -39.88 -35.42 -0.61
C TYR A 428 -38.42 -35.83 -0.39
N SER A 429 -37.92 -36.72 -1.20
CA SER A 429 -36.48 -36.98 -1.31
C SER A 429 -35.95 -36.29 -2.56
N GLU A 430 -35.12 -35.33 -2.36
CA GLU A 430 -34.45 -34.63 -3.46
C GLU A 430 -33.50 -35.60 -4.17
N GLY A 431 -33.62 -35.77 -5.50
CA GLY A 431 -32.72 -36.60 -6.30
C GLY A 431 -31.24 -36.19 -6.24
N ARG A 432 -30.36 -36.80 -7.04
CA ARG A 432 -28.92 -36.51 -7.04
C ARG A 432 -28.65 -35.00 -7.08
N ARG A 433 -28.11 -34.43 -5.97
CA ARG A 433 -27.89 -32.99 -5.74
C ARG A 433 -26.56 -32.51 -6.32
N ARG A 434 -26.35 -32.64 -7.63
CA ARG A 434 -25.12 -32.20 -8.30
C ARG A 434 -24.78 -30.71 -8.06
N TRP A 435 -25.77 -29.87 -7.87
CA TRP A 435 -25.62 -28.46 -7.67
C TRP A 435 -25.01 -28.09 -6.28
N LYS A 436 -25.37 -28.80 -5.18
CA LYS A 436 -24.74 -28.61 -3.87
C LYS A 436 -23.25 -28.94 -3.89
N LEU A 437 -22.94 -30.01 -4.62
CA LEU A 437 -21.58 -30.46 -4.85
C LEU A 437 -20.81 -29.40 -5.67
N GLY A 438 -21.49 -28.74 -6.63
CA GLY A 438 -20.92 -27.62 -7.39
C GLY A 438 -20.58 -26.38 -6.51
N LEU A 439 -21.47 -26.06 -5.55
CA LEU A 439 -21.19 -24.95 -4.59
C LEU A 439 -19.96 -25.26 -3.72
N LEU A 440 -19.91 -26.49 -3.15
CA LEU A 440 -18.73 -26.95 -2.39
C LEU A 440 -17.46 -26.99 -3.23
N ALA A 441 -17.56 -27.37 -4.50
CA ALA A 441 -16.44 -27.39 -5.41
C ALA A 441 -15.83 -25.96 -5.58
N VAL A 442 -16.68 -24.96 -5.76
CA VAL A 442 -16.23 -23.56 -5.86
C VAL A 442 -15.63 -23.08 -4.54
N GLU A 443 -16.22 -23.42 -3.39
CA GLU A 443 -15.66 -23.08 -2.08
C GLU A 443 -14.26 -23.68 -1.87
N PHE A 444 -14.08 -24.98 -2.17
CA PHE A 444 -12.76 -25.62 -2.05
C PHE A 444 -11.73 -25.04 -3.00
N ALA A 445 -12.13 -24.69 -4.23
CA ALA A 445 -11.26 -24.03 -5.18
C ALA A 445 -10.84 -22.63 -4.68
N ALA A 446 -11.78 -21.85 -4.12
CA ALA A 446 -11.49 -20.54 -3.57
C ALA A 446 -10.54 -20.61 -2.34
N VAL A 447 -10.75 -21.57 -1.44
CA VAL A 447 -9.85 -21.79 -0.29
C VAL A 447 -8.46 -22.19 -0.74
N ALA A 448 -8.34 -23.10 -1.70
CA ALA A 448 -7.06 -23.53 -2.25
C ALA A 448 -6.34 -22.38 -2.96
N PHE A 449 -7.07 -21.57 -3.73
CA PHE A 449 -6.56 -20.36 -4.35
C PHE A 449 -5.93 -19.42 -3.30
N LEU A 450 -6.70 -19.07 -2.27
CA LEU A 450 -6.22 -18.16 -1.22
C LEU A 450 -5.02 -18.75 -0.46
N ALA A 451 -5.03 -20.04 -0.16
CA ALA A 451 -3.93 -20.70 0.53
C ALA A 451 -2.61 -20.68 -0.27
N VAL A 452 -2.65 -20.93 -1.59
CA VAL A 452 -1.47 -20.80 -2.46
C VAL A 452 -0.99 -19.37 -2.51
N VAL A 453 -1.90 -18.40 -2.71
CA VAL A 453 -1.57 -16.96 -2.77
C VAL A 453 -0.89 -16.50 -1.47
N ILE A 454 -1.42 -16.90 -0.31
CA ILE A 454 -0.80 -16.59 0.99
C ILE A 454 0.63 -17.16 1.07
N CYS A 455 0.82 -18.42 0.66
CA CYS A 455 2.15 -19.04 0.68
C CYS A 455 3.14 -18.29 -0.21
N VAL A 456 2.72 -17.95 -1.44
CA VAL A 456 3.60 -17.24 -2.40
C VAL A 456 3.96 -15.85 -1.90
N ILE A 457 2.97 -15.05 -1.45
CA ILE A 457 3.24 -13.71 -0.90
C ILE A 457 4.16 -13.80 0.34
N SER A 458 3.97 -14.81 1.19
CA SER A 458 4.80 -14.99 2.38
C SER A 458 6.23 -15.35 2.02
N LEU A 459 6.44 -16.22 1.02
CA LEU A 459 7.77 -16.55 0.51
C LEU A 459 8.45 -15.35 -0.15
N GLN A 460 7.70 -14.58 -0.92
CA GLN A 460 8.20 -13.36 -1.54
C GLN A 460 8.62 -12.33 -0.49
N TYR A 461 7.78 -12.10 0.50
CA TYR A 461 8.10 -11.20 1.62
C TYR A 461 9.34 -11.67 2.41
N ASP A 462 9.42 -12.97 2.71
CA ASP A 462 10.58 -13.55 3.40
C ASP A 462 11.87 -13.38 2.58
N LYS A 463 11.81 -13.61 1.27
CA LYS A 463 12.96 -13.41 0.38
C LYS A 463 13.42 -11.96 0.34
N MET A 464 12.47 -11.00 0.27
CA MET A 464 12.77 -9.57 0.29
C MET A 464 13.37 -9.13 1.63
N THR A 465 12.80 -9.60 2.73
CA THR A 465 13.28 -9.30 4.10
C THR A 465 14.69 -9.85 4.37
N ASN A 466 15.06 -10.95 3.74
CA ASN A 466 16.38 -11.59 3.89
C ASN A 466 17.31 -11.29 2.72
N ALA A 467 16.95 -10.38 1.82
CA ALA A 467 17.79 -9.99 0.70
C ALA A 467 19.09 -9.35 1.18
N ASP A 468 20.16 -9.62 0.45
CA ASP A 468 21.44 -8.96 0.64
C ASP A 468 21.39 -7.57 0.00
N LEU A 469 21.44 -6.54 0.83
CA LEU A 469 21.45 -5.14 0.39
C LEU A 469 22.84 -4.63 0.01
N GLY A 470 23.87 -5.50 0.08
CA GLY A 470 25.25 -5.11 -0.19
C GLY A 470 25.96 -4.44 1.01
N PHE A 471 25.25 -4.27 2.15
CA PHE A 471 25.79 -3.71 3.38
C PHE A 471 25.16 -4.35 4.62
N ASN A 472 25.83 -4.19 5.78
CA ASN A 472 25.35 -4.74 7.04
C ASN A 472 24.35 -3.80 7.72
N TYR A 473 23.06 -3.96 7.45
CA TYR A 473 22.01 -3.18 8.09
C TYR A 473 21.49 -3.78 9.42
N ARG A 474 21.89 -5.01 9.76
CA ARG A 474 21.35 -5.73 10.93
C ARG A 474 21.96 -5.29 12.25
N ASN A 475 23.25 -4.93 12.23
CA ASN A 475 23.98 -4.48 13.43
C ASN A 475 24.29 -2.98 13.41
N VAL A 476 23.62 -2.23 12.53
CA VAL A 476 23.79 -0.79 12.40
C VAL A 476 22.50 -0.09 12.74
N ALA A 477 22.60 1.03 13.47
CA ALA A 477 21.49 1.96 13.66
C ALA A 477 21.90 3.35 13.18
N MET A 478 20.91 4.20 12.89
CA MET A 478 21.14 5.57 12.46
C MET A 478 20.50 6.57 13.43
N ILE A 479 21.17 7.70 13.64
CA ILE A 479 20.69 8.84 14.42
C ILE A 479 20.52 10.00 13.45
N SER A 480 19.32 10.57 13.36
CA SER A 480 19.04 11.75 12.55
C SER A 480 19.42 13.02 13.32
N LEU A 481 20.15 13.96 12.67
CA LEU A 481 20.76 15.16 13.27
C LEU A 481 20.28 16.46 12.60
N PRO A 482 18.99 16.70 12.36
CA PRO A 482 18.56 17.82 11.52
C PRO A 482 18.92 19.19 12.07
N GLU A 483 19.16 19.32 13.39
CA GLU A 483 19.32 20.62 14.06
C GLU A 483 20.55 20.72 14.97
N ALA A 484 21.34 19.64 15.05
CA ALA A 484 22.52 19.64 15.91
C ALA A 484 23.58 20.61 15.38
N THR A 485 24.17 21.39 16.27
CA THR A 485 25.30 22.28 15.95
C THR A 485 26.56 21.46 15.66
N HIS A 486 27.57 22.08 15.05
CA HIS A 486 28.88 21.48 14.80
C HIS A 486 29.48 20.85 16.09
N GLU A 487 29.47 21.59 17.18
CA GLU A 487 29.99 21.13 18.48
C GLU A 487 29.20 19.95 19.03
N GLN A 488 27.88 20.04 18.96
CA GLN A 488 26.99 18.94 19.41
C GLN A 488 27.20 17.65 18.59
N LYS A 489 27.33 17.75 17.25
CA LYS A 489 27.57 16.60 16.38
C LYS A 489 28.91 15.93 16.71
N ASN A 490 29.98 16.71 16.89
CA ASN A 490 31.30 16.17 17.23
C ASN A 490 31.32 15.55 18.63
N THR A 491 30.71 16.20 19.61
CA THR A 491 30.57 15.66 20.98
C THR A 491 29.77 14.36 20.95
N LEU A 492 28.62 14.35 20.25
CA LEU A 492 27.81 13.13 20.11
C LEU A 492 28.58 11.99 19.46
N MET A 493 29.31 12.24 18.39
CA MET A 493 30.16 11.24 17.74
C MET A 493 31.18 10.65 18.70
N ALA A 494 31.88 11.52 19.46
CA ALA A 494 32.90 11.08 20.41
C ALA A 494 32.32 10.22 21.54
N GLU A 495 31.20 10.66 22.13
CA GLU A 495 30.53 9.94 23.21
C GLU A 495 29.92 8.61 22.74
N VAL A 496 29.31 8.59 21.54
CA VAL A 496 28.78 7.36 20.95
C VAL A 496 29.90 6.34 20.67
N ARG A 497 31.01 6.76 20.12
CA ARG A 497 32.20 5.89 19.92
C ARG A 497 32.82 5.38 21.23
N ALA A 498 32.63 6.08 22.33
CA ALA A 498 33.13 5.68 23.66
C ALA A 498 32.24 4.61 24.34
N LEU A 499 31.05 4.36 23.84
CA LEU A 499 30.17 3.34 24.43
C LEU A 499 30.73 1.93 24.21
N SER A 500 30.69 1.10 25.25
CA SER A 500 31.19 -0.28 25.21
C SER A 500 30.46 -1.22 24.24
N ASP A 501 29.23 -0.88 23.90
CA ASP A 501 28.35 -1.66 22.99
C ASP A 501 28.61 -1.33 21.52
N VAL A 502 29.34 -0.23 21.25
CA VAL A 502 29.57 0.33 19.93
C VAL A 502 30.95 -0.14 19.40
N ASP A 503 30.97 -0.58 18.17
CA ASP A 503 32.17 -0.99 17.42
C ASP A 503 32.83 0.21 16.74
N ASP A 504 32.02 1.00 16.02
CA ASP A 504 32.43 2.22 15.34
C ASP A 504 31.20 3.09 15.00
N ALA A 505 31.42 4.34 14.60
CA ALA A 505 30.37 5.24 14.12
C ALA A 505 30.88 6.14 12.99
N ALA A 506 29.98 6.55 12.09
CA ALA A 506 30.32 7.33 10.91
C ALA A 506 29.30 8.43 10.63
N PHE A 507 29.79 9.54 10.10
CA PHE A 507 28.93 10.61 9.58
C PHE A 507 28.49 10.35 8.14
N ALA A 508 27.24 10.73 7.83
CA ALA A 508 26.74 10.76 6.45
C ALA A 508 25.73 11.89 6.24
N TYR A 509 25.69 12.42 5.03
CA TYR A 509 24.65 13.36 4.59
C TYR A 509 23.35 12.64 4.26
N GLN A 510 23.43 11.46 3.64
CA GLN A 510 22.29 10.68 3.16
C GLN A 510 22.29 9.30 3.82
N ASN A 511 21.08 8.75 4.05
CA ASN A 511 20.96 7.35 4.45
C ASN A 511 20.84 6.42 3.22
N PRO A 512 21.26 5.14 3.32
CA PRO A 512 21.21 4.20 2.19
C PRO A 512 19.80 3.83 1.72
N PHE A 513 18.78 4.04 2.54
CA PHE A 513 17.40 3.68 2.24
C PHE A 513 16.63 4.75 1.49
N ASP A 514 17.11 6.01 1.50
CA ASP A 514 16.50 7.16 0.87
C ASP A 514 17.48 7.85 -0.10
N GLY A 515 16.94 8.76 -0.91
CA GLY A 515 17.72 9.69 -1.69
C GLY A 515 17.87 9.32 -3.16
N TYR A 516 17.35 10.20 -3.97
CA TYR A 516 17.32 10.12 -5.42
C TYR A 516 17.97 11.37 -6.05
N SER A 517 19.04 11.87 -5.48
CA SER A 517 19.86 12.81 -6.24
C SER A 517 20.56 12.04 -7.35
N GLY A 518 20.68 12.64 -8.49
CA GLY A 518 21.33 12.03 -9.64
C GLY A 518 21.84 13.07 -10.60
N ASN A 519 23.15 13.17 -10.71
CA ASN A 519 23.81 13.98 -11.71
C ASN A 519 24.47 13.11 -12.78
N ASN A 520 24.72 13.71 -13.94
CA ASN A 520 25.27 12.99 -15.07
C ASN A 520 26.80 12.96 -15.03
N ILE A 521 27.37 11.86 -15.48
CA ILE A 521 28.81 11.65 -15.62
C ILE A 521 29.23 12.00 -17.04
N SER A 522 30.37 12.67 -17.18
CA SER A 522 31.08 12.86 -18.46
C SER A 522 32.59 12.56 -18.33
N VAL A 523 33.20 12.24 -19.46
CA VAL A 523 34.64 12.14 -19.54
C VAL A 523 35.21 13.56 -19.61
N PRO A 524 36.29 13.88 -18.87
CA PRO A 524 36.88 15.23 -18.87
C PRO A 524 37.18 15.72 -20.27
N GLY A 525 36.65 16.89 -20.61
CA GLY A 525 36.82 17.53 -21.93
C GLY A 525 35.90 17.02 -23.02
N GLU A 526 34.93 16.18 -22.71
CA GLU A 526 33.87 15.79 -23.62
C GLU A 526 32.54 16.41 -23.20
N ASP A 527 31.79 17.00 -24.14
CA ASP A 527 30.45 17.55 -23.88
C ASP A 527 29.40 16.47 -23.68
N ARG A 528 29.71 15.21 -24.07
CA ARG A 528 28.80 14.08 -24.02
C ARG A 528 28.59 13.61 -22.58
N GLN A 529 27.33 13.60 -22.14
CA GLN A 529 26.92 12.96 -20.88
C GLN A 529 26.69 11.47 -21.09
N LEU A 530 27.25 10.65 -20.23
CA LEU A 530 27.24 9.20 -20.38
C LEU A 530 26.05 8.52 -19.71
N PHE A 531 25.87 8.77 -18.42
CA PHE A 531 24.81 8.20 -17.59
C PHE A 531 24.65 8.97 -16.29
N ASN A 532 23.54 8.74 -15.60
CA ASN A 532 23.21 9.34 -14.34
C ASN A 532 23.67 8.46 -13.17
N VAL A 533 24.23 9.07 -12.10
CA VAL A 533 24.68 8.40 -10.89
C VAL A 533 23.98 8.90 -9.65
N ARG A 534 23.87 8.06 -8.63
CA ARG A 534 23.46 8.48 -7.28
C ARG A 534 24.68 9.14 -6.61
N ASP A 535 24.62 10.43 -6.36
CA ASP A 535 25.75 11.26 -5.95
C ASP A 535 25.55 12.07 -4.68
N ALA A 536 24.44 11.87 -3.95
CA ALA A 536 24.17 12.59 -2.71
C ALA A 536 24.87 11.99 -1.46
N TYR A 537 25.80 11.06 -1.64
CA TYR A 537 26.43 10.33 -0.54
C TYR A 537 27.77 10.99 -0.15
N TYR A 538 27.67 12.00 0.69
CA TYR A 538 28.85 12.61 1.32
C TYR A 538 29.05 11.96 2.68
N VAL A 539 30.22 11.40 2.91
CA VAL A 539 30.52 10.56 4.08
C VAL A 539 31.91 10.84 4.63
N ASP A 540 32.16 10.38 5.88
CA ASP A 540 33.50 10.29 6.42
C ASP A 540 34.20 8.95 6.01
N GLU A 541 35.48 8.82 6.38
CA GLU A 541 36.31 7.66 6.07
C GLU A 541 35.87 6.36 6.76
N HIS A 542 35.08 6.45 7.82
CA HIS A 542 34.57 5.30 8.58
C HIS A 542 33.32 4.64 7.96
N TRP A 543 32.59 5.38 7.12
CA TRP A 543 31.23 4.99 6.68
C TRP A 543 31.16 3.62 6.02
N LEU A 544 32.10 3.30 5.10
CA LEU A 544 32.12 1.97 4.46
C LEU A 544 32.37 0.86 5.48
N ASN A 545 33.27 1.09 6.45
CA ASN A 545 33.58 0.12 7.49
C ASN A 545 32.39 -0.09 8.45
N VAL A 546 31.71 0.98 8.83
CA VAL A 546 30.50 0.94 9.69
C VAL A 546 29.41 0.14 9.01
N LEU A 547 29.16 0.41 7.73
CA LEU A 547 28.18 -0.36 6.96
C LEU A 547 28.67 -1.74 6.52
N GLY A 548 29.95 -2.07 6.73
CA GLY A 548 30.54 -3.35 6.31
C GLY A 548 30.50 -3.56 4.80
N VAL A 549 30.66 -2.47 4.04
CA VAL A 549 30.69 -2.51 2.58
C VAL A 549 32.09 -2.92 2.12
N GLU A 550 32.15 -3.93 1.26
CA GLU A 550 33.41 -4.49 0.74
C GLU A 550 34.00 -3.59 -0.36
N ILE A 551 35.27 -3.25 -0.25
CA ILE A 551 36.04 -2.61 -1.32
C ILE A 551 36.57 -3.73 -2.21
N LEU A 552 36.19 -3.74 -3.47
CA LEU A 552 36.55 -4.73 -4.46
C LEU A 552 37.91 -4.44 -5.11
N GLU A 553 38.17 -3.15 -5.38
CA GLU A 553 39.40 -2.70 -6.01
C GLU A 553 39.82 -1.33 -5.45
N GLY A 554 41.11 -1.04 -5.42
CA GLY A 554 41.66 0.23 -4.94
C GLY A 554 41.67 0.34 -3.41
N ARG A 555 41.30 1.49 -2.87
CA ARG A 555 41.34 1.78 -1.42
C ARG A 555 40.15 2.64 -0.96
N ASN A 556 39.95 2.70 0.35
CA ASN A 556 39.03 3.65 0.99
C ASN A 556 39.63 5.08 0.95
N PHE A 557 38.87 6.05 1.36
CA PHE A 557 39.31 7.43 1.57
C PHE A 557 40.49 7.47 2.57
N ASP A 558 41.41 8.37 2.30
CA ASP A 558 42.51 8.72 3.18
C ASP A 558 42.30 10.20 3.55
N GLU A 559 42.15 10.49 4.84
CA GLU A 559 41.92 11.85 5.36
C GLU A 559 42.90 12.90 4.82
N THR A 560 44.16 12.48 4.55
CA THR A 560 45.25 13.37 4.09
C THR A 560 45.20 13.65 2.59
N LEU A 561 44.54 12.80 1.78
CA LEU A 561 44.57 12.84 0.33
C LEU A 561 43.19 13.15 -0.29
N ALA A 562 42.11 12.89 0.44
CA ALA A 562 40.75 12.88 -0.10
C ALA A 562 40.11 14.25 -0.34
N ALA A 563 40.76 15.36 0.02
CA ALA A 563 40.22 16.74 0.06
C ALA A 563 39.36 17.14 -1.15
N GLY A 564 38.12 16.62 -1.23
CA GLY A 564 37.07 16.92 -2.21
C GLY A 564 37.34 16.43 -3.65
N ARG A 565 38.48 15.77 -3.91
CA ARG A 565 38.91 15.34 -5.24
C ARG A 565 38.74 13.85 -5.51
N GLU A 566 38.62 13.04 -4.47
CA GLU A 566 38.50 11.60 -4.59
C GLU A 566 37.04 11.16 -4.40
N ILE A 567 36.68 10.15 -5.19
CA ILE A 567 35.37 9.48 -5.10
C ILE A 567 35.57 7.96 -5.06
N LEU A 568 34.65 7.30 -4.40
CA LEU A 568 34.45 5.86 -4.48
C LEU A 568 33.24 5.60 -5.38
N VAL A 569 33.33 4.56 -6.21
CA VAL A 569 32.25 4.17 -7.12
C VAL A 569 31.87 2.73 -6.92
N ASP A 570 30.64 2.36 -7.21
CA ASP A 570 30.24 0.95 -7.15
C ASP A 570 30.58 0.17 -8.45
N GLU A 571 30.53 -1.14 -8.39
CA GLU A 571 30.80 -2.02 -9.53
C GLU A 571 29.89 -1.72 -10.74
N ARG A 572 28.65 -1.24 -10.51
CA ARG A 572 27.72 -0.82 -11.59
C ARG A 572 28.25 0.38 -12.36
N PHE A 573 28.94 1.29 -11.68
CA PHE A 573 29.62 2.41 -12.32
C PHE A 573 30.69 1.91 -13.31
N VAL A 574 31.50 0.95 -12.89
CA VAL A 574 32.52 0.34 -13.74
C VAL A 574 31.91 -0.29 -14.97
N GLU A 575 30.85 -1.07 -14.81
CA GLU A 575 30.12 -1.69 -15.92
C GLU A 575 29.54 -0.65 -16.89
N LYS A 576 28.93 0.44 -16.37
CA LYS A 576 28.41 1.51 -17.22
C LYS A 576 29.53 2.25 -17.95
N MET A 577 30.66 2.57 -17.31
CA MET A 577 31.81 3.19 -17.96
C MET A 577 32.40 2.31 -19.07
N LYS A 578 32.48 1.01 -18.85
CA LYS A 578 32.91 0.06 -19.86
C LYS A 578 31.99 0.09 -21.08
N ASN A 579 30.68 0.08 -20.88
CA ASN A 579 29.69 0.03 -21.94
C ASN A 579 29.51 1.37 -22.69
N THR A 580 29.73 2.52 -22.03
CA THR A 580 29.45 3.85 -22.58
C THR A 580 30.70 4.60 -23.03
N ALA A 581 31.83 4.45 -22.30
CA ALA A 581 33.10 5.11 -22.58
C ALA A 581 34.21 4.16 -23.01
N GLY A 582 33.97 2.83 -23.02
CA GLY A 582 34.97 1.83 -23.39
C GLY A 582 36.13 1.70 -22.38
N TRP A 583 35.93 2.07 -21.12
CA TRP A 583 36.94 1.96 -20.07
C TRP A 583 36.96 0.55 -19.47
N ASP A 584 38.03 -0.21 -19.67
CA ASP A 584 38.20 -1.50 -18.98
C ASP A 584 38.71 -1.34 -17.52
N GLU A 585 39.40 -0.24 -17.22
CA GLU A 585 39.88 0.11 -15.89
C GLU A 585 39.47 1.53 -15.56
N VAL A 586 38.90 1.75 -14.38
CA VAL A 586 38.42 3.06 -13.90
C VAL A 586 39.29 3.67 -12.81
N LEU A 587 40.09 2.84 -12.07
CA LEU A 587 40.90 3.32 -10.96
C LEU A 587 41.92 4.36 -11.40
N GLY A 588 42.04 5.45 -10.62
CA GLY A 588 42.96 6.53 -10.86
C GLY A 588 42.57 7.44 -12.02
N ARG A 589 41.44 7.19 -12.73
CA ARG A 589 40.92 8.08 -13.78
C ARG A 589 40.09 9.20 -13.18
N ASP A 590 40.06 10.30 -13.90
CA ASP A 590 39.27 11.46 -13.53
C ASP A 590 37.94 11.47 -14.32
N VAL A 591 36.85 11.91 -13.67
CA VAL A 591 35.52 12.10 -14.26
C VAL A 591 34.97 13.46 -13.89
N GLU A 592 34.04 13.97 -14.68
CA GLU A 592 33.25 15.16 -14.36
C GLU A 592 31.83 14.71 -13.96
N ILE A 593 31.28 15.34 -12.93
CA ILE A 593 29.92 15.11 -12.46
C ILE A 593 29.19 16.44 -12.49
N THR A 594 28.10 16.50 -13.26
CA THR A 594 27.27 17.71 -13.36
C THR A 594 26.80 18.16 -11.97
N GLY A 595 26.83 19.46 -11.70
CA GLY A 595 26.43 20.00 -10.39
C GLY A 595 27.54 19.94 -9.31
N HIS A 596 28.71 19.36 -9.61
CA HIS A 596 29.90 19.38 -8.75
C HIS A 596 30.96 20.31 -9.36
N GLU A 597 30.80 21.61 -9.13
CA GLU A 597 31.62 22.66 -9.77
C GLU A 597 33.06 22.72 -9.26
N ASP A 598 33.41 21.97 -8.23
CA ASP A 598 34.74 21.92 -7.61
C ASP A 598 35.79 21.09 -8.39
N GLY A 599 35.45 20.69 -9.65
CA GLY A 599 36.39 20.16 -10.63
C GLY A 599 36.35 18.65 -10.76
N LEU A 600 37.44 18.12 -11.36
CA LEU A 600 37.59 16.71 -11.69
C LEU A 600 37.60 15.84 -10.43
N LYS A 601 36.90 14.71 -10.50
CA LYS A 601 36.81 13.72 -9.44
C LYS A 601 37.61 12.48 -9.81
N ARG A 602 38.59 12.10 -9.00
CA ARG A 602 39.45 10.93 -9.21
C ARG A 602 38.87 9.70 -8.52
N ILE A 603 38.70 8.64 -9.24
CA ILE A 603 38.24 7.36 -8.70
C ILE A 603 39.36 6.68 -7.93
N CYS A 604 39.23 6.55 -6.59
CA CYS A 604 40.25 5.97 -5.72
C CYS A 604 39.93 4.52 -5.34
N GLY A 605 38.68 4.07 -5.47
CA GLY A 605 38.30 2.67 -5.21
C GLY A 605 36.93 2.31 -5.78
N VAL A 606 36.73 1.01 -5.88
CA VAL A 606 35.48 0.38 -6.33
C VAL A 606 34.92 -0.45 -5.20
N PHE A 607 33.65 -0.27 -4.86
CA PHE A 607 32.98 -0.98 -3.79
C PHE A 607 31.81 -1.83 -4.28
N ARG A 608 31.40 -2.80 -3.45
CA ARG A 608 30.24 -3.66 -3.72
C ARG A 608 28.94 -2.85 -3.75
N PRO A 609 28.06 -3.03 -4.75
CA PRO A 609 26.85 -2.23 -4.88
C PRO A 609 25.93 -2.24 -3.65
N ILE A 610 25.46 -1.08 -3.24
CA ILE A 610 24.48 -0.89 -2.19
C ILE A 610 23.07 -0.78 -2.81
N ASN A 611 22.13 -1.59 -2.31
CA ASN A 611 20.71 -1.55 -2.68
C ASN A 611 19.88 -0.83 -1.62
N GLN A 612 18.91 -0.04 -2.04
CA GLN A 612 18.06 0.75 -1.12
C GLN A 612 16.99 -0.06 -0.39
N GLY A 613 16.81 -1.35 -0.71
CA GLY A 613 15.81 -2.20 -0.08
C GLY A 613 14.42 -2.10 -0.68
N SER A 614 14.23 -1.29 -1.72
CA SER A 614 13.03 -1.36 -2.56
C SER A 614 13.24 -2.38 -3.68
N PHE A 615 12.26 -3.25 -3.88
CA PHE A 615 12.34 -4.37 -4.83
C PHE A 615 11.23 -4.32 -5.90
N SER A 616 10.48 -3.22 -6.02
CA SER A 616 9.62 -3.02 -7.18
C SER A 616 10.49 -2.81 -8.43
N LEU A 617 10.01 -3.18 -9.61
CA LEU A 617 10.75 -2.95 -10.86
C LEU A 617 10.92 -1.46 -11.16
N GLU A 618 9.96 -0.65 -10.78
CA GLU A 618 10.00 0.80 -10.95
C GLU A 618 11.07 1.42 -10.03
N ASP A 619 11.05 1.08 -8.75
CA ASP A 619 12.07 1.54 -7.81
C ASP A 619 13.44 0.88 -8.05
N SER A 620 13.46 -0.33 -8.63
CA SER A 620 14.72 -1.01 -8.94
C SER A 620 15.57 -0.20 -9.90
N PHE A 621 14.95 0.59 -10.79
CA PHE A 621 15.65 1.52 -11.64
C PHE A 621 16.49 2.52 -10.83
N TYR A 622 15.89 3.12 -9.80
CA TYR A 622 16.61 4.05 -8.91
C TYR A 622 17.62 3.33 -8.02
N SER A 623 17.27 2.17 -7.49
CA SER A 623 18.13 1.38 -6.61
C SER A 623 19.30 0.71 -7.34
N THR A 624 19.20 0.50 -8.66
CA THR A 624 20.24 -0.10 -9.48
C THR A 624 21.11 0.90 -10.23
N ARG A 625 20.86 2.21 -10.11
CA ARG A 625 21.74 3.24 -10.65
C ARG A 625 23.16 3.10 -10.08
N PRO A 626 24.20 3.36 -10.87
CA PRO A 626 25.55 3.51 -10.36
C PRO A 626 25.62 4.50 -9.22
N MET A 627 26.51 4.29 -8.28
CA MET A 627 26.68 5.13 -7.10
C MET A 627 28.08 5.74 -7.06
N ALA A 628 28.14 7.04 -6.75
CA ALA A 628 29.36 7.74 -6.42
C ALA A 628 29.29 8.26 -4.98
N VAL A 629 30.32 8.01 -4.20
CA VAL A 629 30.43 8.43 -2.80
C VAL A 629 31.58 9.44 -2.68
N PHE A 630 31.34 10.53 -1.98
CA PHE A 630 32.26 11.65 -1.80
C PHE A 630 32.78 11.71 -0.38
N TYR A 631 34.07 11.91 -0.24
CA TYR A 631 34.64 12.23 1.07
C TYR A 631 34.26 13.66 1.49
N CYS A 632 33.80 13.78 2.71
CA CYS A 632 33.53 15.06 3.35
C CYS A 632 34.19 15.10 4.72
N ASP A 633 35.16 16.01 4.90
CA ASP A 633 35.93 16.13 6.14
C ASP A 633 35.01 16.55 7.30
N PRO A 634 34.84 15.71 8.32
CA PRO A 634 34.02 16.04 9.48
C PRO A 634 34.46 17.26 10.25
N GLN A 635 35.77 17.58 10.27
CA GLN A 635 36.31 18.74 10.99
C GLN A 635 35.90 20.04 10.31
N GLN A 636 35.81 20.06 8.98
CA GLN A 636 35.48 21.25 8.20
C GLN A 636 33.97 21.36 7.92
N TYR A 637 33.27 20.24 7.69
CA TYR A 637 31.91 20.22 7.13
C TYR A 637 30.89 19.51 8.03
N THR A 638 31.11 19.38 9.34
CA THR A 638 30.18 18.66 10.24
C THR A 638 28.73 19.14 10.16
N ASN A 639 28.51 20.42 9.91
CA ASN A 639 27.15 20.97 9.77
C ASN A 639 26.39 20.37 8.59
N PHE A 640 27.10 19.89 7.58
CA PHE A 640 26.51 19.29 6.39
C PHE A 640 25.90 17.90 6.65
N PHE A 641 26.48 17.14 7.59
CA PHE A 641 25.99 15.79 7.89
C PHE A 641 24.63 15.81 8.59
N LYS A 642 23.74 14.92 8.13
CA LYS A 642 22.37 14.75 8.65
C LYS A 642 22.21 13.49 9.50
N PHE A 643 23.16 12.56 9.42
CA PHE A 643 23.09 11.27 10.09
C PHE A 643 24.41 10.89 10.76
N ILE A 644 24.30 10.16 11.89
CA ILE A 644 25.37 9.30 12.43
C ILE A 644 24.90 7.86 12.28
N PHE A 645 25.71 7.04 11.64
CA PHE A 645 25.54 5.58 11.61
C PHE A 645 26.39 4.97 12.72
N VAL A 646 25.78 4.09 13.52
CA VAL A 646 26.42 3.46 14.68
C VAL A 646 26.42 1.96 14.46
N LYS A 647 27.60 1.36 14.43
CA LYS A 647 27.77 -0.08 14.34
C LYS A 647 27.95 -0.66 15.74
N TYR A 648 27.16 -1.65 16.05
CA TYR A 648 27.19 -2.35 17.33
C TYR A 648 27.85 -3.71 17.20
N HIS A 649 28.52 -4.18 18.27
CA HIS A 649 28.90 -5.58 18.37
C HIS A 649 27.68 -6.49 18.23
N LYS A 650 26.56 -6.09 18.87
CA LYS A 650 25.25 -6.72 18.75
C LYS A 650 24.17 -5.69 19.12
N ILE A 651 23.20 -5.47 18.23
CA ILE A 651 22.04 -4.66 18.57
C ILE A 651 21.21 -5.36 19.63
N SER A 652 20.96 -4.67 20.74
CA SER A 652 20.04 -5.07 21.80
C SER A 652 19.23 -3.85 22.27
N PRO A 653 18.07 -4.04 22.91
CA PRO A 653 17.31 -2.92 23.49
C PRO A 653 18.14 -2.07 24.44
N GLU A 654 18.99 -2.70 25.27
CA GLU A 654 19.86 -2.03 26.23
C GLU A 654 20.91 -1.16 25.54
N ALA A 655 21.57 -1.68 24.47
CA ALA A 655 22.56 -0.93 23.71
C ALA A 655 21.93 0.30 23.02
N LEU A 656 20.72 0.15 22.51
CA LEU A 656 19.97 1.26 21.91
C LEU A 656 19.55 2.30 22.96
N GLU A 657 19.14 1.87 24.17
CA GLU A 657 18.82 2.75 25.28
C GLU A 657 20.05 3.53 25.77
N HIS A 658 21.23 2.91 25.89
CA HIS A 658 22.49 3.59 26.23
C HIS A 658 22.80 4.67 25.20
N THR A 659 22.73 4.35 23.91
CA THR A 659 22.96 5.35 22.86
C THR A 659 21.89 6.46 22.86
N GLN A 660 20.60 6.12 23.05
CA GLN A 660 19.53 7.11 23.12
C GLN A 660 19.70 8.04 24.34
N ALA A 661 20.21 7.53 25.47
CA ALA A 661 20.50 8.35 26.64
C ALA A 661 21.55 9.43 26.32
N VAL A 662 22.65 9.06 25.64
CA VAL A 662 23.68 9.99 25.18
C VAL A 662 23.09 11.03 24.20
N VAL A 663 22.26 10.58 23.23
CA VAL A 663 21.56 11.49 22.30
C VAL A 663 20.70 12.49 23.07
N ASN A 664 19.92 12.05 24.04
CA ASN A 664 19.05 12.93 24.84
C ASN A 664 19.82 13.92 25.73
N GLU A 665 21.00 13.54 26.21
CA GLU A 665 21.87 14.39 27.01
C GLU A 665 22.48 15.52 26.17
N ILE A 666 22.99 15.18 24.97
CA ILE A 666 23.69 16.14 24.10
C ILE A 666 22.71 16.99 23.27
N LEU A 667 21.58 16.39 22.88
CA LEU A 667 20.55 17.02 22.04
C LEU A 667 19.20 17.16 22.78
N PRO A 668 19.17 17.85 23.95
CA PRO A 668 17.95 17.93 24.75
C PRO A 668 16.84 18.66 23.99
N GLY A 669 15.65 18.08 23.98
CA GLY A 669 14.47 18.65 23.30
C GLY A 669 14.48 18.52 21.79
N GLN A 670 15.48 17.90 21.18
CA GLN A 670 15.44 17.50 19.77
C GLN A 670 14.73 16.15 19.63
N ALA A 671 13.99 15.99 18.53
CA ALA A 671 13.29 14.73 18.24
C ALA A 671 14.22 13.64 17.64
N SER A 672 15.53 13.76 17.89
CA SER A 672 16.54 12.81 17.41
C SER A 672 16.34 11.45 18.10
N LYS A 673 16.07 10.43 17.30
CA LYS A 673 15.91 9.07 17.77
C LYS A 673 16.92 8.17 17.08
N ILE A 674 17.35 7.16 17.81
CA ILE A 674 18.13 6.10 17.20
C ILE A 674 17.17 5.09 16.58
N VAL A 675 17.37 4.82 15.30
CA VAL A 675 16.56 3.88 14.51
C VAL A 675 17.45 2.77 13.98
N PRO A 676 17.21 1.50 14.34
CA PRO A 676 17.92 0.38 13.74
C PRO A 676 17.71 0.37 12.21
N CYS A 677 18.77 0.21 11.45
CA CYS A 677 18.70 0.13 9.98
C CYS A 677 17.84 -1.06 9.50
N GLY A 678 17.78 -2.15 10.29
CA GLY A 678 16.85 -3.24 10.03
C GLY A 678 15.38 -2.84 10.10
N THR A 679 15.01 -1.89 10.98
CA THR A 679 13.65 -1.34 11.05
C THR A 679 13.35 -0.50 9.81
N ALA A 680 14.27 0.38 9.42
CA ALA A 680 14.12 1.19 8.21
C ALA A 680 13.98 0.34 6.94
N ALA A 681 14.77 -0.73 6.82
CA ALA A 681 14.65 -1.69 5.71
C ALA A 681 13.26 -2.37 5.67
N LEU A 682 12.69 -2.70 6.84
CA LEU A 682 11.34 -3.30 6.94
C LEU A 682 10.22 -2.29 6.65
N GLU A 683 10.43 -1.00 6.91
CA GLU A 683 9.47 0.05 6.58
C GLU A 683 9.32 0.20 5.07
N ASN A 684 10.38 0.07 4.29
CA ASN A 684 10.33 0.04 2.82
C ASN A 684 9.53 -1.14 2.26
N LEU A 685 9.28 -2.18 3.06
CA LEU A 685 8.46 -3.34 2.71
C LEU A 685 7.05 -3.30 3.32
N SER A 686 6.64 -2.17 3.90
CA SER A 686 5.37 -2.03 4.62
C SER A 686 4.16 -2.39 3.75
N ASP A 687 4.12 -1.97 2.49
CA ASP A 687 3.01 -2.22 1.59
C ASP A 687 2.86 -3.71 1.25
N THR A 688 3.98 -4.39 0.97
CA THR A 688 3.98 -5.84 0.75
C THR A 688 3.58 -6.60 2.02
N ARG A 689 4.09 -6.17 3.20
CA ARG A 689 3.70 -6.74 4.51
C ARG A 689 2.21 -6.56 4.77
N ASN A 690 1.67 -5.39 4.54
CA ASN A 690 0.27 -5.05 4.77
C ASN A 690 -0.65 -5.84 3.83
N THR A 691 -0.28 -5.94 2.55
CA THR A 691 -1.00 -6.78 1.58
C THR A 691 -0.97 -8.25 1.98
N ARG A 692 0.19 -8.79 2.38
CA ARG A 692 0.31 -10.15 2.92
C ARG A 692 -0.63 -10.37 4.10
N ASN A 693 -0.65 -9.45 5.06
CA ASN A 693 -1.48 -9.56 6.25
C ASN A 693 -2.98 -9.50 5.92
N ALA A 694 -3.39 -8.63 4.99
CA ALA A 694 -4.77 -8.55 4.51
C ALA A 694 -5.21 -9.86 3.84
N VAL A 695 -4.37 -10.41 2.97
CA VAL A 695 -4.65 -11.70 2.28
C VAL A 695 -4.66 -12.86 3.26
N LEU A 696 -3.77 -12.87 4.26
CA LEU A 696 -3.73 -13.88 5.32
C LEU A 696 -5.04 -13.90 6.12
N ILE A 697 -5.51 -12.74 6.59
CA ILE A 697 -6.79 -12.62 7.31
C ILE A 697 -7.94 -13.09 6.40
N GLY A 698 -7.97 -12.64 5.16
CA GLY A 698 -8.97 -13.05 4.18
C GLY A 698 -9.01 -14.56 3.95
N GLY A 699 -7.83 -15.18 3.81
CA GLY A 699 -7.71 -16.61 3.60
C GLY A 699 -8.12 -17.44 4.82
N ILE A 700 -7.73 -17.03 6.03
CA ILE A 700 -8.16 -17.69 7.27
C ILE A 700 -9.69 -17.60 7.42
N VAL A 701 -10.26 -16.44 7.19
CA VAL A 701 -11.72 -16.24 7.26
C VAL A 701 -12.44 -17.09 6.20
N SER A 702 -11.94 -17.14 4.97
CA SER A 702 -12.51 -17.97 3.92
C SER A 702 -12.46 -19.45 4.28
N LEU A 703 -11.35 -19.93 4.85
CA LEU A 703 -11.20 -21.29 5.34
C LEU A 703 -12.25 -21.62 6.42
N ILE A 704 -12.39 -20.75 7.42
CA ILE A 704 -13.39 -20.92 8.49
C ILE A 704 -14.79 -21.00 7.91
N ILE A 705 -15.15 -20.12 6.99
CA ILE A 705 -16.47 -20.10 6.35
C ILE A 705 -16.71 -21.40 5.57
N ALA A 706 -15.75 -21.85 4.78
CA ALA A 706 -15.86 -23.08 3.99
C ALA A 706 -15.99 -24.32 4.89
N LEU A 707 -15.25 -24.36 6.01
CA LEU A 707 -15.38 -25.44 6.99
C LEU A 707 -16.77 -25.46 7.66
N LEU A 708 -17.33 -24.31 7.99
CA LEU A 708 -18.69 -24.20 8.51
C LEU A 708 -19.73 -24.65 7.46
N GLY A 709 -19.51 -24.36 6.18
CA GLY A 709 -20.31 -24.86 5.07
C GLY A 709 -20.24 -26.37 4.93
N LEU A 710 -19.03 -26.92 4.96
CA LEU A 710 -18.80 -28.36 4.93
C LEU A 710 -19.49 -29.09 6.09
N VAL A 711 -19.42 -28.56 7.30
CA VAL A 711 -20.14 -29.05 8.47
C VAL A 711 -21.64 -29.06 8.21
N GLY A 712 -22.19 -27.95 7.71
CA GLY A 712 -23.60 -27.83 7.34
C GLY A 712 -24.02 -28.89 6.32
N TYR A 713 -23.21 -29.06 5.28
CA TYR A 713 -23.43 -30.08 4.24
C TYR A 713 -23.37 -31.53 4.80
N THR A 714 -22.32 -31.82 5.60
CA THR A 714 -22.11 -33.16 6.14
C THR A 714 -23.30 -33.63 7.05
N ILE A 715 -23.77 -32.72 7.93
CA ILE A 715 -24.92 -32.99 8.79
C ILE A 715 -26.19 -33.25 7.97
N ASP A 716 -26.43 -32.46 6.92
CA ASP A 716 -27.61 -32.66 6.04
C ASP A 716 -27.50 -33.97 5.28
N GLU A 717 -26.36 -34.32 4.76
CA GLU A 717 -26.15 -35.54 3.98
C GLU A 717 -26.27 -36.80 4.84
N VAL A 718 -25.74 -36.79 6.07
CA VAL A 718 -25.89 -37.90 7.01
C VAL A 718 -27.37 -38.10 7.40
N ARG A 719 -28.09 -37.00 7.69
CA ARG A 719 -29.54 -37.08 7.98
C ARG A 719 -30.35 -37.63 6.79
N ARG A 720 -30.02 -37.21 5.59
CA ARG A 720 -30.66 -37.65 4.36
C ARG A 720 -30.48 -39.16 4.12
N ARG A 721 -29.27 -39.66 4.39
CA ARG A 721 -28.93 -41.08 4.22
C ARG A 721 -29.19 -41.92 5.48
N ALA A 722 -29.88 -41.37 6.49
CA ALA A 722 -30.09 -42.05 7.76
C ALA A 722 -30.74 -43.44 7.59
N LYS A 723 -31.75 -43.62 6.71
CA LYS A 723 -32.37 -44.92 6.39
C LYS A 723 -31.37 -45.89 5.71
N GLU A 724 -30.55 -45.39 4.76
CA GLU A 724 -29.50 -46.18 4.12
C GLU A 724 -28.47 -46.67 5.14
N ILE A 725 -28.02 -45.74 6.00
CA ILE A 725 -27.08 -46.06 7.07
C ILE A 725 -27.65 -47.07 8.05
N ALA A 726 -28.91 -46.91 8.45
CA ALA A 726 -29.59 -47.85 9.34
C ALA A 726 -29.71 -49.24 8.73
N VAL A 727 -30.15 -49.37 7.46
CA VAL A 727 -30.23 -50.64 6.74
C VAL A 727 -28.87 -51.31 6.62
N ARG A 728 -27.82 -50.55 6.28
CA ARG A 728 -26.47 -51.12 6.18
C ARG A 728 -25.94 -51.60 7.55
N ARG A 729 -26.21 -50.86 8.64
CA ARG A 729 -25.86 -51.28 10.00
C ARG A 729 -26.56 -52.52 10.46
N VAL A 730 -27.85 -52.63 10.18
CA VAL A 730 -28.63 -53.85 10.46
C VAL A 730 -28.07 -55.05 9.67
N ASN A 731 -27.56 -54.83 8.47
CA ASN A 731 -26.91 -55.87 7.63
C ASN A 731 -25.41 -56.07 8.00
N GLY A 732 -24.93 -55.56 9.16
CA GLY A 732 -23.60 -55.84 9.66
C GLY A 732 -22.50 -54.90 9.19
N ALA A 733 -22.81 -53.80 8.50
CA ALA A 733 -21.78 -52.84 8.10
C ALA A 733 -21.10 -52.19 9.31
N GLN A 734 -19.77 -52.19 9.32
CA GLN A 734 -18.98 -51.50 10.34
C GLN A 734 -19.06 -50.01 10.16
N PHE A 735 -18.90 -49.24 11.26
CA PHE A 735 -18.91 -47.81 11.24
C PHE A 735 -17.81 -47.23 10.30
N SER A 736 -16.63 -47.86 10.24
CA SER A 736 -15.52 -47.49 9.34
C SER A 736 -15.93 -47.49 7.86
N GLN A 737 -16.78 -48.40 7.44
CA GLN A 737 -17.25 -48.49 6.04
C GLN A 737 -18.22 -47.35 5.69
N ILE A 738 -19.05 -46.92 6.67
CA ILE A 738 -19.95 -45.78 6.48
C ILE A 738 -19.12 -44.49 6.41
N ARG A 739 -18.15 -44.32 7.28
CA ARG A 739 -17.20 -43.22 7.31
C ARG A 739 -16.45 -43.08 5.98
N GLU A 740 -15.87 -44.16 5.50
CA GLU A 740 -15.13 -44.21 4.23
C GLU A 740 -16.00 -43.77 3.05
N MET A 741 -17.25 -44.19 3.01
CA MET A 741 -18.22 -43.83 1.96
C MET A 741 -18.43 -42.29 1.91
N PHE A 742 -18.63 -41.64 3.06
CA PHE A 742 -18.82 -40.19 3.12
C PHE A 742 -17.54 -39.42 2.77
N ILE A 743 -16.39 -39.85 3.31
CA ILE A 743 -15.09 -39.22 3.00
C ILE A 743 -14.82 -39.34 1.50
N LYS A 744 -15.03 -40.52 0.89
CA LYS A 744 -14.83 -40.73 -0.54
C LYS A 744 -15.70 -39.81 -1.39
N ASP A 745 -16.99 -39.64 -1.05
CA ASP A 745 -17.90 -38.76 -1.77
C ASP A 745 -17.44 -37.30 -1.72
N VAL A 746 -16.93 -36.79 -0.57
CA VAL A 746 -16.41 -35.42 -0.41
C VAL A 746 -15.09 -35.29 -1.16
N MET A 747 -14.19 -36.27 -1.07
CA MET A 747 -12.85 -36.21 -1.70
C MET A 747 -12.93 -36.23 -3.23
N TRP A 748 -13.92 -36.93 -3.83
CA TRP A 748 -14.15 -36.92 -5.28
C TRP A 748 -14.46 -35.53 -5.83
N ILE A 749 -14.93 -34.61 -4.97
CA ILE A 749 -15.21 -33.22 -5.33
C ILE A 749 -14.06 -32.33 -4.90
N ALA A 750 -13.61 -32.50 -3.67
CA ALA A 750 -12.54 -31.65 -3.10
C ALA A 750 -11.24 -31.75 -3.92
N GLY A 751 -10.82 -32.97 -4.29
CA GLY A 751 -9.55 -33.18 -5.02
C GLY A 751 -9.46 -32.36 -6.32
N PRO A 752 -10.37 -32.57 -7.31
CA PRO A 752 -10.35 -31.81 -8.54
C PRO A 752 -10.51 -30.30 -8.32
N SER A 753 -11.36 -29.89 -7.36
CA SER A 753 -11.63 -28.48 -7.08
C SER A 753 -10.41 -27.77 -6.48
N VAL A 754 -9.73 -28.41 -5.54
CA VAL A 754 -8.47 -27.90 -4.95
C VAL A 754 -7.40 -27.79 -6.03
N ALA A 755 -7.30 -28.80 -6.92
CA ALA A 755 -6.35 -28.75 -8.04
C ALA A 755 -6.62 -27.56 -8.97
N VAL A 756 -7.89 -27.31 -9.33
CA VAL A 756 -8.28 -26.13 -10.14
C VAL A 756 -7.92 -24.84 -9.42
N GLY A 757 -8.22 -24.74 -8.12
CA GLY A 757 -7.85 -23.58 -7.29
C GLY A 757 -6.34 -23.32 -7.27
N CYS A 758 -5.54 -24.37 -7.10
CA CYS A 758 -4.07 -24.31 -7.14
C CYS A 758 -3.55 -23.82 -8.50
N VAL A 759 -4.08 -24.33 -9.62
CA VAL A 759 -3.67 -23.92 -10.97
C VAL A 759 -3.98 -22.44 -11.21
N PHE A 760 -5.19 -22.00 -10.85
CA PHE A 760 -5.59 -20.59 -11.00
C PHE A 760 -4.75 -19.66 -10.13
N ALA A 761 -4.47 -20.08 -8.89
CA ALA A 761 -3.58 -19.34 -7.99
C ALA A 761 -2.16 -19.23 -8.57
N GLY A 762 -1.63 -20.29 -9.17
CA GLY A 762 -0.32 -20.26 -9.82
C GLY A 762 -0.23 -19.24 -10.96
N ILE A 763 -1.29 -19.13 -11.77
CA ILE A 763 -1.34 -18.13 -12.86
C ILE A 763 -1.35 -16.69 -12.31
N VAL A 764 -2.15 -16.44 -11.26
CA VAL A 764 -2.24 -15.11 -10.64
C VAL A 764 -0.94 -14.76 -9.92
N ALA A 765 -0.38 -15.68 -9.16
CA ALA A 765 0.87 -15.50 -8.43
C ALA A 765 2.07 -15.27 -9.37
N ALA A 766 2.15 -16.00 -10.48
CA ALA A 766 3.20 -15.81 -11.47
C ALA A 766 3.21 -14.40 -12.08
N ARG A 767 2.03 -13.84 -12.34
CA ARG A 767 1.90 -12.46 -12.82
C ARG A 767 2.23 -11.44 -11.73
N TRP A 768 1.79 -11.71 -10.50
CA TRP A 768 2.04 -10.83 -9.37
C TRP A 768 3.54 -10.75 -9.01
N GLU A 769 4.28 -11.85 -9.09
CA GLU A 769 5.73 -11.85 -8.82
C GLU A 769 6.55 -11.06 -9.84
N GLN A 770 6.07 -10.90 -11.08
CA GLN A 770 6.80 -10.19 -12.15
C GLN A 770 7.05 -8.71 -11.85
N GLN A 771 6.32 -8.12 -10.91
CA GLN A 771 6.53 -6.73 -10.48
C GLN A 771 7.76 -6.53 -9.59
N PHE A 772 8.42 -7.60 -9.14
CA PHE A 772 9.57 -7.53 -8.25
C PHE A 772 10.88 -7.85 -8.99
N SER A 773 11.93 -7.09 -8.67
CA SER A 773 13.29 -7.31 -9.18
C SER A 773 13.90 -8.60 -8.63
N ILE A 774 13.50 -9.02 -7.41
CA ILE A 774 13.90 -10.28 -6.77
C ILE A 774 12.65 -11.13 -6.61
N GLN A 775 12.58 -12.28 -7.27
CA GLN A 775 11.43 -13.17 -7.25
C GLN A 775 11.71 -14.42 -6.43
N ALA A 776 10.78 -14.78 -5.54
CA ALA A 776 10.87 -16.03 -4.76
C ALA A 776 10.68 -17.26 -5.65
N GLY A 777 9.97 -17.11 -6.76
CA GLY A 777 9.57 -18.17 -7.65
C GLY A 777 8.36 -18.97 -7.11
N LEU A 778 7.85 -19.85 -7.94
CA LEU A 778 6.70 -20.71 -7.61
C LEU A 778 7.17 -22.15 -7.35
N PRO A 779 7.69 -22.48 -6.16
CA PRO A 779 8.18 -23.81 -5.89
C PRO A 779 7.00 -24.81 -5.88
N TRP A 780 7.15 -25.93 -6.58
CA TRP A 780 6.12 -26.95 -6.71
C TRP A 780 5.58 -27.48 -5.37
N TRP A 781 6.40 -27.46 -4.33
CA TRP A 781 6.00 -27.95 -3.00
C TRP A 781 4.89 -27.08 -2.36
N VAL A 782 4.78 -25.81 -2.71
CA VAL A 782 3.67 -24.93 -2.24
C VAL A 782 2.34 -25.50 -2.66
N PHE A 783 2.24 -25.92 -3.93
CA PHE A 783 1.02 -26.54 -4.47
C PHE A 783 0.75 -27.88 -3.81
N ALA A 784 1.77 -28.70 -3.62
CA ALA A 784 1.65 -30.02 -2.98
C ALA A 784 1.22 -29.89 -1.51
N VAL A 785 1.86 -29.00 -0.74
CA VAL A 785 1.52 -28.75 0.68
C VAL A 785 0.10 -28.19 0.79
N THR A 786 -0.28 -27.22 -0.03
CA THR A 786 -1.64 -26.68 -0.04
C THR A 786 -2.66 -27.76 -0.37
N PHE A 787 -2.42 -28.53 -1.42
CA PHE A 787 -3.30 -29.62 -1.83
C PHE A 787 -3.50 -30.64 -0.69
N ILE A 788 -2.42 -31.13 -0.09
CA ILE A 788 -2.46 -32.09 1.01
C ILE A 788 -3.14 -31.50 2.26
N SER A 789 -2.78 -30.25 2.62
CA SER A 789 -3.31 -29.60 3.82
C SER A 789 -4.81 -29.34 3.72
N VAL A 790 -5.29 -28.79 2.60
CA VAL A 790 -6.72 -28.53 2.39
C VAL A 790 -7.51 -29.83 2.39
N LEU A 791 -7.05 -30.88 1.66
CA LEU A 791 -7.71 -32.19 1.66
C LEU A 791 -7.65 -32.85 3.04
N GLY A 792 -6.54 -32.73 3.75
CA GLY A 792 -6.39 -33.21 5.12
C GLY A 792 -7.40 -32.60 6.08
N ILE A 793 -7.53 -31.26 6.05
CA ILE A 793 -8.49 -30.52 6.89
C ILE A 793 -9.93 -30.93 6.53
N VAL A 794 -10.28 -30.98 5.24
CA VAL A 794 -11.58 -31.40 4.77
C VAL A 794 -11.91 -32.85 5.23
N THR A 795 -10.92 -33.74 5.17
CA THR A 795 -11.06 -35.13 5.63
C THR A 795 -11.32 -35.22 7.13
N VAL A 796 -10.48 -34.51 7.94
CA VAL A 796 -10.63 -34.52 9.41
C VAL A 796 -11.98 -33.97 9.83
N VAL A 797 -12.40 -32.83 9.28
CA VAL A 797 -13.68 -32.20 9.63
C VAL A 797 -14.84 -33.09 9.22
N SER A 798 -14.80 -33.69 8.02
CA SER A 798 -15.82 -34.62 7.58
C SER A 798 -15.90 -35.87 8.47
N ASP A 799 -14.73 -36.40 8.87
CA ASP A 799 -14.66 -37.59 9.74
C ASP A 799 -15.29 -37.32 11.11
N VAL A 800 -14.86 -36.23 11.77
CA VAL A 800 -15.36 -35.82 13.09
C VAL A 800 -16.89 -35.66 13.09
N TYR A 801 -17.44 -34.99 12.08
CA TYR A 801 -18.88 -34.74 12.03
C TYR A 801 -19.68 -35.96 11.63
N VAL A 802 -19.17 -36.86 10.77
CA VAL A 802 -19.78 -38.16 10.50
C VAL A 802 -19.83 -39.01 11.78
N GLN A 803 -18.75 -38.99 12.60
CA GLN A 803 -18.71 -39.67 13.89
C GLN A 803 -19.79 -39.13 14.87
N ILE A 804 -19.89 -37.83 15.03
CA ILE A 804 -20.85 -37.18 15.93
C ILE A 804 -22.30 -37.54 15.54
N VAL A 805 -22.62 -37.43 14.25
CA VAL A 805 -24.01 -37.59 13.79
C VAL A 805 -24.41 -39.06 13.62
N ALA A 806 -23.48 -39.93 13.20
CA ALA A 806 -23.79 -41.38 12.99
C ALA A 806 -23.78 -42.21 14.29
N ASN A 807 -23.26 -41.67 15.40
CA ASN A 807 -23.32 -42.30 16.71
C ASN A 807 -24.69 -42.14 17.41
N HIS A 808 -25.61 -41.32 16.86
CA HIS A 808 -27.00 -41.32 17.33
C HIS A 808 -27.69 -42.62 17.03
N ASN A 809 -28.50 -43.09 18.01
CA ASN A 809 -29.11 -44.42 18.04
C ASN A 809 -29.92 -44.70 16.78
N PRO A 810 -29.61 -45.76 15.98
CA PRO A 810 -30.31 -46.11 14.76
C PRO A 810 -31.82 -46.40 14.98
N ALA A 811 -32.20 -46.87 16.18
CA ALA A 811 -33.55 -47.21 16.53
C ALA A 811 -34.49 -45.99 16.61
N GLU A 812 -33.99 -44.81 16.95
CA GLU A 812 -34.79 -43.58 16.97
C GLU A 812 -35.04 -43.06 15.54
N SER A 813 -34.11 -43.31 14.62
CA SER A 813 -34.26 -42.91 13.20
C SER A 813 -35.28 -43.75 12.43
N ILE A 814 -35.62 -44.94 12.91
CA ILE A 814 -36.61 -45.85 12.30
C ILE A 814 -38.01 -45.62 12.92
N LYS A 815 -38.10 -45.16 14.18
CA LYS A 815 -39.35 -44.93 14.92
C LYS A 815 -40.06 -43.62 14.61
N THR A 816 -39.45 -42.68 13.94
CA THR A 816 -40.03 -41.36 13.61
C THR A 816 -40.83 -41.43 12.29
N GLU A 817 -41.74 -42.32 12.11
CA GLU A 817 -42.87 -42.25 11.17
C GLU A 817 -44.21 -42.12 11.88
#